data_e0bf292a3681f187184d8a1f0dbd23f3
#
_entry.id   e0bf292a3681f187184d8a1f0dbd23f3
#
_cell.length_a   1.000
_cell.length_b   1.000
_cell.length_c   1.000
_cell.angle_alpha   90.00
_cell.angle_beta   90.00
_cell.angle_gamma   90.00
#
_symmetry.space_group_name_H-M   'P 1'
#
loop_
_entity.id
_entity.type
_entity.pdbx_description
1 polymer ?
#
loop_
_entity_poly.entity_id
_entity_poly.type
_entity_poly.pdbx_seq_one_letter_code
_entity_poly.pdbx_strand_id
1 'polypeptide(L)'
;MNAKTLLLAACAGLTVAGAAPVLAQPDVPLIPRQKIFGNPTQVAGRLSPDGKWLSWIAPRDGVLNIFVAPAADPKAARPLTAETKRPIRQYFWSPDSKQILFINDKGGDENFLLYGVDVVAGAQRALTPFEKTRVQVVGISSEVKDRILVGVNNRDARWHDVHSLDLKTGKLTPVLINTGDYAGFLADEQLVIRGATKSRSDGGSEFYRVVNNKVDAQPFEQVTLEDSQTTSPAGFTTDGKTLYWIDSRGRDTAALIAQNVATGAKTIVAENARADIGGAMANPKTGRVEAYAVNYLKNEWVPIDPRVKADLDFLKSKLTGEINVTSRTDADDKWIVAVDPVTAPTTAYLYDRKAKTLTKLYVTRPELEGAPLVAMHPVEIKSRDGLTLVSYLTLPPGTDPDGDGRPNKAVPMVLLVHGGPWGRDAYGYNSTHQWLANRGYAVLSTNFRASTGFGKKFISAGDLQWGTKMHDDLLDAVDWAVAQGVTSADKVAIMGGSYGGYATLAGLAFTPEKFACGVDIVGPSNLNTLLKTIPPYWEAGKVQFYKRMGDPTTPEGQALLRERSPLFRADQIRRPLLIGQGANDPRVNVAESQQIVDALKAKNIPVTYVVFPDEGHGFARPQNNIAFNAVAENFLAKCLGGRAEPIGDALKPSTAQVPHGAEFAPGLAEALARK
;
A
#
# COMPACT_ATOMS: atom_id res chain seq x y z
N MET A 1 -3.79 23.33 -90.72
CA MET A 1 -4.75 24.37 -90.16
C MET A 1 -4.87 24.15 -88.69
N ASN A 2 -4.31 25.08 -87.99
CA ASN A 2 -4.47 25.51 -86.57
C ASN A 2 -4.63 24.52 -85.45
N ALA A 3 -3.50 24.34 -84.76
CA ALA A 3 -3.32 23.94 -83.36
C ALA A 3 -3.60 25.09 -82.45
N LYS A 4 -4.16 24.86 -81.27
CA LYS A 4 -4.03 25.75 -80.10
C LYS A 4 -3.65 24.92 -78.89
N THR A 5 -2.48 25.19 -78.39
CA THR A 5 -1.85 24.72 -77.16
C THR A 5 -2.59 25.31 -75.98
N LEU A 6 -2.92 24.50 -74.94
CA LEU A 6 -3.28 24.95 -73.61
C LEU A 6 -2.32 24.35 -72.57
N LEU A 7 -1.54 25.20 -71.91
CA LEU A 7 -0.75 24.89 -70.72
C LEU A 7 -1.70 24.67 -69.53
N LEU A 8 -1.57 23.51 -68.86
CA LEU A 8 -2.12 23.32 -67.50
C LEU A 8 -0.98 23.49 -66.48
N ALA A 9 -1.14 24.52 -65.66
CA ALA A 9 -0.32 24.75 -64.48
C ALA A 9 -0.75 23.77 -63.36
N ALA A 10 0.18 22.95 -62.89
CA ALA A 10 -0.04 22.10 -61.72
C ALA A 10 0.13 22.93 -60.43
N CYS A 11 -0.95 23.21 -59.75
CA CYS A 11 -0.92 23.70 -58.35
C CYS A 11 -0.66 22.51 -57.42
N ALA A 12 0.54 22.45 -56.82
CA ALA A 12 0.83 21.55 -55.70
C ALA A 12 0.11 22.05 -54.46
N GLY A 13 -0.99 21.42 -54.10
CA GLY A 13 -1.68 21.63 -52.83
C GLY A 13 -0.90 20.99 -51.68
N LEU A 14 -0.29 21.79 -50.78
CA LEU A 14 0.17 21.33 -49.50
C LEU A 14 -1.08 20.97 -48.67
N THR A 15 -1.31 19.69 -48.47
CA THR A 15 -2.25 19.19 -47.46
C THR A 15 -1.57 19.35 -46.08
N VAL A 16 -1.94 20.42 -45.36
CA VAL A 16 -1.71 20.51 -43.92
C VAL A 16 -2.56 19.41 -43.29
N ALA A 17 -1.91 18.37 -42.78
CA ALA A 17 -2.57 17.37 -41.94
C ALA A 17 -3.00 18.08 -40.66
N GLY A 18 -4.27 18.48 -40.60
CA GLY A 18 -4.89 19.01 -39.40
C GLY A 18 -4.88 17.91 -38.34
N ALA A 19 -4.30 18.22 -37.17
CA ALA A 19 -4.44 17.39 -35.99
C ALA A 19 -5.94 17.15 -35.77
N ALA A 20 -6.36 15.91 -35.74
CA ALA A 20 -7.73 15.54 -35.43
C ALA A 20 -8.08 16.12 -34.04
N PRO A 21 -9.24 16.76 -33.87
CA PRO A 21 -9.65 17.28 -32.58
C PRO A 21 -9.75 16.12 -31.60
N VAL A 22 -9.08 16.22 -30.46
CA VAL A 22 -9.33 15.39 -29.30
C VAL A 22 -10.81 15.54 -28.99
N LEU A 23 -11.56 14.45 -29.18
CA LEU A 23 -12.99 14.44 -28.87
C LEU A 23 -13.16 14.87 -27.41
N ALA A 24 -13.80 16.01 -27.20
CA ALA A 24 -14.22 16.44 -25.88
C ALA A 24 -15.04 15.31 -25.27
N GLN A 25 -14.57 14.74 -24.15
CA GLN A 25 -15.44 13.92 -23.32
C GLN A 25 -16.69 14.73 -22.98
N PRO A 26 -17.88 14.11 -22.93
CA PRO A 26 -19.08 14.84 -22.51
C PRO A 26 -18.81 15.56 -21.18
N ASP A 27 -19.62 16.56 -20.83
CA ASP A 27 -19.50 17.53 -19.72
C ASP A 27 -19.31 16.91 -18.30
N VAL A 28 -18.41 15.95 -18.17
CA VAL A 28 -18.04 15.35 -16.88
C VAL A 28 -17.12 16.33 -16.15
N PRO A 29 -17.49 16.83 -14.97
CA PRO A 29 -16.66 17.79 -14.26
C PRO A 29 -15.33 17.18 -13.82
N LEU A 30 -14.26 17.99 -13.86
CA LEU A 30 -13.01 17.63 -13.19
C LEU A 30 -13.23 17.59 -11.68
N ILE A 31 -12.86 16.48 -11.05
CA ILE A 31 -12.82 16.39 -9.60
C ILE A 31 -11.56 17.11 -9.12
N PRO A 32 -11.66 18.18 -8.31
CA PRO A 32 -10.48 18.87 -7.81
C PRO A 32 -9.52 17.93 -7.06
N ARG A 33 -8.22 18.04 -7.32
CA ARG A 33 -7.18 17.22 -6.66
C ARG A 33 -7.30 17.26 -5.15
N GLN A 34 -7.64 18.43 -4.60
CA GLN A 34 -7.84 18.60 -3.15
C GLN A 34 -8.88 17.65 -2.58
N LYS A 35 -9.96 17.33 -3.30
CA LYS A 35 -11.00 16.40 -2.86
C LYS A 35 -10.53 14.94 -2.88
N ILE A 36 -9.61 14.61 -3.78
CA ILE A 36 -9.09 13.23 -3.94
C ILE A 36 -7.90 12.97 -3.01
N PHE A 37 -6.92 13.87 -3.00
CA PHE A 37 -5.64 13.69 -2.31
C PHE A 37 -5.50 14.49 -1.01
N GLY A 38 -6.45 15.38 -0.71
CA GLY A 38 -6.53 16.07 0.58
C GLY A 38 -6.85 15.10 1.73
N ASN A 39 -6.84 15.60 2.94
CA ASN A 39 -7.23 14.81 4.09
C ASN A 39 -8.66 14.28 3.95
N PRO A 40 -8.94 13.04 4.38
CA PRO A 40 -10.33 12.61 4.58
C PRO A 40 -10.98 13.42 5.70
N THR A 41 -12.31 13.58 5.63
CA THR A 41 -13.08 14.25 6.68
C THR A 41 -13.09 13.42 7.97
N GLN A 42 -13.26 12.11 7.85
CA GLN A 42 -13.18 11.14 8.94
C GLN A 42 -12.74 9.79 8.39
N VAL A 43 -11.87 9.08 9.13
CA VAL A 43 -11.37 7.75 8.72
C VAL A 43 -10.92 6.94 9.93
N ALA A 44 -10.75 5.63 9.74
CA ALA A 44 -10.23 4.69 10.73
C ALA A 44 -11.01 4.69 12.06
N GLY A 45 -12.34 4.74 11.96
CA GLY A 45 -13.22 4.66 13.13
C GLY A 45 -13.02 3.40 13.95
N ARG A 46 -12.96 3.53 15.29
CA ARG A 46 -12.82 2.43 16.24
C ARG A 46 -13.73 2.60 17.44
N LEU A 47 -14.21 1.47 17.96
CA LEU A 47 -14.82 1.37 19.29
C LEU A 47 -13.73 1.18 20.35
N SER A 48 -13.91 1.75 21.54
CA SER A 48 -13.14 1.31 22.71
C SER A 48 -13.49 -0.14 23.03
N PRO A 49 -12.60 -0.93 23.66
CA PRO A 49 -12.87 -2.30 24.08
C PRO A 49 -14.16 -2.45 24.90
N ASP A 50 -14.46 -1.51 25.81
CA ASP A 50 -15.66 -1.49 26.63
C ASP A 50 -16.92 -0.93 25.92
N GLY A 51 -16.78 -0.47 24.68
CA GLY A 51 -17.88 0.07 23.84
C GLY A 51 -18.42 1.43 24.26
N LYS A 52 -17.78 2.14 25.22
CA LYS A 52 -18.26 3.45 25.70
C LYS A 52 -17.82 4.62 24.83
N TRP A 53 -16.75 4.46 24.05
CA TRP A 53 -16.16 5.51 23.24
C TRP A 53 -16.09 5.12 21.77
N LEU A 54 -16.27 6.13 20.93
CA LEU A 54 -15.91 6.12 19.51
C LEU A 54 -14.67 6.98 19.32
N SER A 55 -13.79 6.57 18.42
CA SER A 55 -12.63 7.35 17.99
C SER A 55 -12.46 7.25 16.49
N TRP A 56 -11.79 8.24 15.88
CA TRP A 56 -11.46 8.28 14.47
C TRP A 56 -10.31 9.25 14.23
N ILE A 57 -9.76 9.20 13.02
CA ILE A 57 -8.79 10.17 12.54
C ILE A 57 -9.53 11.22 11.72
N ALA A 58 -9.25 12.50 11.96
CA ALA A 58 -9.79 13.63 11.22
C ALA A 58 -8.78 14.80 11.21
N PRO A 59 -8.88 15.76 10.26
CA PRO A 59 -8.01 16.91 10.24
C PRO A 59 -8.32 17.89 11.38
N ARG A 60 -7.25 18.36 12.04
CA ARG A 60 -7.24 19.51 12.91
C ARG A 60 -6.18 20.47 12.37
N ASP A 61 -6.59 21.67 12.03
CA ASP A 61 -5.69 22.69 11.43
C ASP A 61 -4.89 22.14 10.22
N GLY A 62 -5.55 21.29 9.40
CA GLY A 62 -4.95 20.70 8.20
C GLY A 62 -4.05 19.48 8.42
N VAL A 63 -3.86 19.02 9.66
CA VAL A 63 -3.07 17.83 10.01
C VAL A 63 -3.97 16.76 10.61
N LEU A 64 -3.81 15.50 10.18
CA LEU A 64 -4.60 14.39 10.71
C LEU A 64 -4.26 14.12 12.18
N ASN A 65 -5.29 14.16 13.00
CA ASN A 65 -5.29 13.98 14.44
C ASN A 65 -6.35 12.98 14.86
N ILE A 66 -6.28 12.49 16.10
CA ILE A 66 -7.27 11.59 16.68
C ILE A 66 -8.37 12.41 17.35
N PHE A 67 -9.62 12.04 17.08
CA PHE A 67 -10.83 12.56 17.70
C PHE A 67 -11.52 11.46 18.49
N VAL A 68 -12.28 11.84 19.50
CA VAL A 68 -13.01 10.92 20.38
C VAL A 68 -14.37 11.51 20.74
N ALA A 69 -15.37 10.62 20.90
CA ALA A 69 -16.70 10.96 21.41
C ALA A 69 -17.25 9.82 22.28
N PRO A 70 -18.16 10.09 23.23
CA PRO A 70 -18.96 9.04 23.83
C PRO A 70 -19.73 8.26 22.74
N ALA A 71 -19.74 6.93 22.82
CA ALA A 71 -20.44 6.12 21.81
C ALA A 71 -21.97 6.38 21.81
N ALA A 72 -22.52 6.80 22.94
CA ALA A 72 -23.94 7.17 23.07
C ALA A 72 -24.25 8.56 22.49
N ASP A 73 -23.25 9.43 22.33
CA ASP A 73 -23.40 10.79 21.79
C ASP A 73 -22.21 11.14 20.88
N PRO A 74 -22.18 10.64 19.65
CA PRO A 74 -21.11 10.95 18.68
C PRO A 74 -21.00 12.44 18.35
N LYS A 75 -22.03 13.25 18.63
CA LYS A 75 -22.00 14.70 18.39
C LYS A 75 -21.14 15.45 19.40
N ALA A 76 -20.90 14.89 20.58
CA ALA A 76 -20.00 15.43 21.58
C ALA A 76 -18.52 15.15 21.27
N ALA A 77 -18.18 15.09 19.98
CA ALA A 77 -16.83 14.83 19.50
C ALA A 77 -15.86 15.97 19.86
N ARG A 78 -14.65 15.60 20.23
CA ARG A 78 -13.56 16.54 20.48
C ARG A 78 -12.23 16.01 19.94
N PRO A 79 -11.30 16.89 19.54
CA PRO A 79 -9.94 16.48 19.24
C PRO A 79 -9.26 15.96 20.52
N LEU A 80 -8.54 14.85 20.39
CA LEU A 80 -7.78 14.23 21.47
C LEU A 80 -6.29 14.55 21.38
N THR A 81 -5.78 14.72 20.16
CA THR A 81 -4.36 15.02 19.87
C THR A 81 -4.21 16.38 19.18
N ALA A 82 -2.99 16.89 19.13
CA ALA A 82 -2.67 18.21 18.60
C ALA A 82 -1.37 18.19 17.76
N GLU A 83 -1.23 17.20 16.89
CA GLU A 83 -0.12 17.16 15.94
C GLU A 83 -0.25 18.29 14.91
N THR A 84 0.84 19.01 14.66
CA THR A 84 0.86 20.20 13.79
C THR A 84 1.67 20.00 12.51
N LYS A 85 2.47 18.95 12.42
CA LYS A 85 3.38 18.71 11.28
C LYS A 85 3.17 17.33 10.66
N ARG A 86 3.35 16.27 11.44
CA ARG A 86 3.30 14.89 10.95
C ARG A 86 1.92 14.29 11.21
N PRO A 87 1.18 13.85 10.18
CA PRO A 87 -0.16 13.29 10.38
C PRO A 87 -0.11 11.98 11.17
N ILE A 88 -1.05 11.80 12.10
CA ILE A 88 -1.31 10.50 12.72
C ILE A 88 -2.09 9.66 11.71
N ARG A 89 -1.59 8.47 11.40
CA ARG A 89 -2.21 7.57 10.40
C ARG A 89 -2.68 6.25 10.97
N GLN A 90 -2.16 5.86 12.15
CA GLN A 90 -2.49 4.61 12.83
C GLN A 90 -2.58 4.83 14.34
N TYR A 91 -3.58 4.23 14.94
CA TYR A 91 -3.78 4.22 16.38
C TYR A 91 -4.58 3.00 16.81
N PHE A 92 -4.58 2.71 18.11
CA PHE A 92 -5.37 1.66 18.72
C PHE A 92 -5.72 2.02 20.16
N TRP A 93 -6.75 1.37 20.68
CA TRP A 93 -7.15 1.55 22.07
C TRP A 93 -6.26 0.75 23.04
N SER A 94 -6.00 1.30 24.22
CA SER A 94 -5.48 0.50 25.32
C SER A 94 -6.53 -0.53 25.76
N PRO A 95 -6.12 -1.71 26.23
CA PRO A 95 -7.06 -2.77 26.62
C PRO A 95 -8.04 -2.36 27.74
N ASP A 96 -7.66 -1.40 28.59
CA ASP A 96 -8.49 -0.86 29.67
C ASP A 96 -9.43 0.27 29.22
N SER A 97 -9.45 0.63 27.94
CA SER A 97 -10.28 1.70 27.35
C SER A 97 -9.99 3.11 27.87
N LYS A 98 -8.89 3.34 28.60
CA LYS A 98 -8.57 4.64 29.20
C LYS A 98 -7.68 5.51 28.33
N GLN A 99 -6.92 4.91 27.43
CA GLN A 99 -5.98 5.60 26.56
C GLN A 99 -6.15 5.20 25.12
N ILE A 100 -5.83 6.12 24.24
CA ILE A 100 -5.51 5.82 22.83
C ILE A 100 -4.00 5.82 22.69
N LEU A 101 -3.48 4.77 22.04
CA LEU A 101 -2.08 4.58 21.75
C LEU A 101 -1.85 4.79 20.25
N PHE A 102 -0.80 5.49 19.88
CA PHE A 102 -0.45 5.69 18.47
C PHE A 102 1.05 5.72 18.26
N ILE A 103 1.47 5.37 17.06
CA ILE A 103 2.86 5.49 16.63
C ILE A 103 3.01 6.64 15.65
N ASN A 104 4.11 7.38 15.74
CA ASN A 104 4.44 8.43 14.80
C ASN A 104 5.96 8.56 14.65
N ASP A 105 6.40 9.05 13.50
CA ASP A 105 7.79 9.32 13.16
C ASP A 105 8.06 10.83 13.01
N LYS A 106 9.31 11.20 12.78
CA LYS A 106 9.70 12.59 12.53
C LYS A 106 10.17 12.74 11.09
N GLY A 107 9.41 13.53 10.30
CA GLY A 107 9.84 13.89 8.94
C GLY A 107 9.94 12.70 7.97
N GLY A 108 9.36 11.55 8.27
CA GLY A 108 9.38 10.38 7.40
C GLY A 108 10.58 9.45 7.59
N ASP A 109 11.32 9.57 8.69
CA ASP A 109 12.51 8.77 9.00
C ASP A 109 12.21 7.33 9.46
N GLU A 110 10.94 6.98 9.65
CA GLU A 110 10.44 5.69 10.14
C GLU A 110 10.97 5.25 11.51
N ASN A 111 11.58 6.13 12.28
CA ASN A 111 11.87 5.91 13.69
C ASN A 111 10.57 6.11 14.49
N PHE A 112 9.66 5.16 14.38
CA PHE A 112 8.33 5.21 14.99
C PHE A 112 8.41 5.06 16.50
N LEU A 113 7.98 6.08 17.23
CA LEU A 113 7.83 6.06 18.68
C LEU A 113 6.37 5.83 19.07
N LEU A 114 6.16 5.23 20.23
CA LEU A 114 4.84 5.01 20.80
C LEU A 114 4.45 6.15 21.73
N TYR A 115 3.25 6.67 21.53
CA TYR A 115 2.61 7.70 22.34
C TYR A 115 1.31 7.17 22.96
N GLY A 116 0.97 7.66 24.13
CA GLY A 116 -0.31 7.42 24.77
C GLY A 116 -1.01 8.72 25.11
N VAL A 117 -2.31 8.77 24.96
CA VAL A 117 -3.13 9.92 25.34
C VAL A 117 -4.33 9.46 26.16
N ASP A 118 -4.50 10.06 27.37
CA ASP A 118 -5.64 9.78 28.23
C ASP A 118 -6.93 10.30 27.59
N VAL A 119 -7.94 9.44 27.51
CA VAL A 119 -9.19 9.77 26.80
C VAL A 119 -10.01 10.83 27.53
N VAL A 120 -9.95 10.90 28.85
CA VAL A 120 -10.71 11.88 29.65
C VAL A 120 -9.92 13.16 29.84
N ALA A 121 -8.68 13.06 30.32
CA ALA A 121 -7.84 14.21 30.62
C ALA A 121 -7.21 14.86 29.39
N GLY A 122 -7.09 14.14 28.26
CA GLY A 122 -6.39 14.62 27.07
C GLY A 122 -4.86 14.73 27.23
N ALA A 123 -4.31 14.19 28.33
CA ALA A 123 -2.88 14.24 28.61
C ALA A 123 -2.12 13.26 27.70
N GLN A 124 -1.31 13.82 26.78
CA GLN A 124 -0.47 13.04 25.88
C GLN A 124 0.94 12.90 26.45
N ARG A 125 1.53 11.73 26.31
CA ARG A 125 2.94 11.45 26.67
C ARG A 125 3.60 10.51 25.67
N ALA A 126 4.91 10.68 25.49
CA ALA A 126 5.73 9.69 24.83
C ALA A 126 5.96 8.51 25.77
N LEU A 127 5.60 7.30 25.34
CA LEU A 127 5.79 6.07 26.12
C LEU A 127 7.16 5.42 25.84
N THR A 128 7.77 5.75 24.71
CA THR A 128 9.09 5.26 24.30
C THR A 128 9.95 6.43 23.82
N PRO A 129 10.38 7.33 24.70
CA PRO A 129 11.06 8.58 24.36
C PRO A 129 12.55 8.35 24.05
N PHE A 130 12.83 7.50 23.04
CA PHE A 130 14.18 7.19 22.61
C PHE A 130 14.49 7.85 21.27
N GLU A 131 15.74 8.25 21.07
CA GLU A 131 16.20 8.75 19.77
C GLU A 131 16.60 7.60 18.83
N LYS A 132 16.40 7.81 17.53
CA LYS A 132 16.79 6.85 16.46
C LYS A 132 16.30 5.42 16.74
N THR A 133 15.11 5.31 17.30
CA THR A 133 14.52 4.04 17.74
C THR A 133 13.22 3.79 17.01
N ARG A 134 13.02 2.55 16.62
CA ARG A 134 11.77 2.05 16.10
C ARG A 134 11.10 1.16 17.14
N VAL A 135 9.85 1.44 17.43
CA VAL A 135 9.02 0.63 18.33
C VAL A 135 8.00 -0.15 17.53
N GLN A 136 7.73 -1.37 17.95
CA GLN A 136 6.67 -2.20 17.43
C GLN A 136 5.86 -2.81 18.57
N VAL A 137 4.55 -3.02 18.39
CA VAL A 137 3.72 -3.74 19.34
C VAL A 137 3.95 -5.24 19.15
N VAL A 138 4.34 -5.93 20.23
CA VAL A 138 4.58 -7.38 20.25
C VAL A 138 3.36 -8.13 20.73
N GLY A 139 2.63 -7.56 21.71
CA GLY A 139 1.42 -8.17 22.23
C GLY A 139 0.50 -7.14 22.86
N ILE A 140 -0.78 -7.27 22.54
CA ILE A 140 -1.91 -6.56 23.17
C ILE A 140 -3.02 -7.59 23.37
N SER A 141 -3.67 -7.57 24.52
CA SER A 141 -4.67 -8.58 24.85
C SER A 141 -5.84 -7.97 25.62
N SER A 142 -7.04 -8.50 25.36
CA SER A 142 -8.24 -8.17 26.13
C SER A 142 -8.22 -8.75 27.55
N GLU A 143 -7.38 -9.74 27.83
CA GLU A 143 -7.28 -10.39 29.14
C GLU A 143 -6.38 -9.64 30.12
N VAL A 144 -5.40 -8.87 29.59
CA VAL A 144 -4.42 -8.13 30.37
C VAL A 144 -4.62 -6.64 30.15
N LYS A 145 -5.22 -5.95 31.11
CA LYS A 145 -5.71 -4.57 30.95
C LYS A 145 -4.69 -3.48 31.33
N ASP A 146 -3.66 -3.81 32.10
CA ASP A 146 -2.75 -2.83 32.71
C ASP A 146 -1.46 -2.59 31.91
N ARG A 147 -1.15 -3.44 30.94
CA ARG A 147 0.09 -3.39 30.17
C ARG A 147 -0.04 -3.96 28.76
N ILE A 148 0.95 -3.66 27.95
CA ILE A 148 1.17 -4.28 26.61
C ILE A 148 2.63 -4.71 26.50
N LEU A 149 2.95 -5.54 25.50
CA LEU A 149 4.33 -5.85 25.14
C LEU A 149 4.76 -5.04 23.93
N VAL A 150 5.94 -4.43 24.03
CA VAL A 150 6.56 -3.65 22.95
C VAL A 150 7.95 -4.13 22.66
N GLY A 151 8.32 -4.16 21.38
CA GLY A 151 9.67 -4.37 20.91
C GLY A 151 10.35 -3.02 20.72
N VAL A 152 11.54 -2.85 21.26
CA VAL A 152 12.31 -1.60 21.22
C VAL A 152 13.72 -1.90 20.75
N ASN A 153 14.21 -1.24 19.69
CA ASN A 153 15.54 -1.47 19.10
C ASN A 153 16.59 -0.42 19.49
N ASN A 154 16.44 0.19 20.66
CA ASN A 154 17.35 1.22 21.14
C ASN A 154 18.74 0.71 21.56
N ARG A 155 18.88 -0.58 21.89
CA ARG A 155 20.16 -1.24 22.21
C ARG A 155 20.94 -1.61 20.94
N ASP A 156 20.22 -2.14 19.94
CA ASP A 156 20.76 -2.53 18.64
C ASP A 156 19.72 -2.18 17.56
N ALA A 157 20.05 -1.29 16.64
CA ALA A 157 19.16 -0.80 15.60
C ALA A 157 18.56 -1.92 14.72
N ARG A 158 19.19 -3.10 14.70
CA ARG A 158 18.74 -4.27 13.92
C ARG A 158 17.68 -5.10 14.64
N TRP A 159 17.73 -5.17 15.99
CA TRP A 159 17.02 -6.16 16.78
C TRP A 159 16.20 -5.53 17.90
N HIS A 160 14.97 -5.98 18.05
CA HIS A 160 14.06 -5.48 19.07
C HIS A 160 14.15 -6.31 20.34
N ASP A 161 14.39 -5.68 21.47
CA ASP A 161 14.23 -6.27 22.80
C ASP A 161 12.77 -6.13 23.24
N VAL A 162 12.21 -7.17 23.86
CA VAL A 162 10.81 -7.13 24.32
C VAL A 162 10.73 -6.56 25.73
N HIS A 163 9.86 -5.57 25.90
CA HIS A 163 9.56 -4.93 27.15
C HIS A 163 8.06 -5.02 27.48
N SER A 164 7.75 -5.16 28.74
CA SER A 164 6.40 -4.90 29.26
C SER A 164 6.27 -3.41 29.54
N LEU A 165 5.30 -2.78 28.92
CA LEU A 165 4.97 -1.36 29.10
C LEU A 165 3.75 -1.25 30.02
N ASP A 166 3.93 -0.75 31.23
CA ASP A 166 2.84 -0.41 32.15
C ASP A 166 2.08 0.81 31.62
N LEU A 167 0.81 0.67 31.33
CA LEU A 167 0.01 1.72 30.70
C LEU A 167 -0.29 2.89 31.62
N LYS A 168 -0.33 2.69 32.92
CA LYS A 168 -0.58 3.75 33.90
C LYS A 168 0.65 4.62 34.11
N THR A 169 1.80 3.99 34.35
CA THR A 169 3.03 4.70 34.72
C THR A 169 3.90 5.05 33.51
N GLY A 170 3.78 4.31 32.40
CA GLY A 170 4.68 4.38 31.24
C GLY A 170 6.01 3.67 31.47
N LYS A 171 6.13 2.90 32.58
CA LYS A 171 7.38 2.17 32.90
C LYS A 171 7.58 1.02 31.92
N LEU A 172 8.77 0.97 31.32
CA LEU A 172 9.25 -0.15 30.54
C LEU A 172 10.04 -1.10 31.43
N THR A 173 9.68 -2.37 31.43
CA THR A 173 10.39 -3.42 32.16
C THR A 173 10.83 -4.49 31.14
N PRO A 174 12.13 -4.81 31.02
CA PRO A 174 12.61 -5.85 30.11
C PRO A 174 11.96 -7.19 30.41
N VAL A 175 11.52 -7.89 29.35
CA VAL A 175 10.94 -9.23 29.42
C VAL A 175 11.88 -10.22 28.73
N LEU A 176 12.36 -9.88 27.53
CA LEU A 176 13.30 -10.71 26.78
C LEU A 176 14.28 -9.81 26.01
N ILE A 177 15.57 -9.96 26.30
CA ILE A 177 16.63 -9.29 25.57
C ILE A 177 17.01 -10.14 24.37
N ASN A 178 16.94 -9.56 23.17
CA ASN A 178 17.21 -10.26 21.93
C ASN A 178 18.72 -10.37 21.66
N THR A 179 19.32 -11.42 22.16
CA THR A 179 20.75 -11.73 21.91
C THR A 179 20.95 -12.85 20.89
N GLY A 180 19.85 -13.35 20.32
CA GLY A 180 19.86 -14.49 19.37
C GLY A 180 19.51 -14.11 17.94
N ASP A 181 19.46 -12.81 17.61
CA ASP A 181 19.11 -12.31 16.27
C ASP A 181 17.74 -12.78 15.80
N TYR A 182 16.74 -12.74 16.70
CA TYR A 182 15.37 -13.11 16.39
C TYR A 182 14.65 -11.97 15.65
N ALA A 183 14.02 -12.31 14.54
CA ALA A 183 13.26 -11.37 13.70
C ALA A 183 12.00 -10.84 14.40
N GLY A 184 11.40 -11.65 15.28
CA GLY A 184 10.18 -11.30 16.00
C GLY A 184 9.82 -12.30 17.07
N PHE A 185 8.83 -11.92 17.89
CA PHE A 185 8.32 -12.72 19.00
C PHE A 185 6.81 -12.83 18.92
N LEU A 186 6.27 -13.95 19.40
CA LEU A 186 4.84 -14.22 19.47
C LEU A 186 4.43 -14.37 20.93
N ALA A 187 3.49 -13.54 21.37
CA ALA A 187 2.89 -13.61 22.71
C ALA A 187 1.51 -14.30 22.65
N ASP A 188 1.12 -14.93 23.76
CA ASP A 188 -0.25 -15.41 23.97
C ASP A 188 -1.12 -14.28 24.58
N GLU A 189 -2.41 -14.59 24.83
CA GLU A 189 -3.37 -13.65 25.41
C GLU A 189 -3.12 -13.31 26.90
N GLN A 190 -2.18 -14.01 27.58
CA GLN A 190 -1.68 -13.64 28.89
C GLN A 190 -0.44 -12.75 28.83
N LEU A 191 -0.07 -12.31 27.61
CA LEU A 191 1.14 -11.56 27.31
C LEU A 191 2.42 -12.30 27.73
N VAL A 192 2.40 -13.62 27.67
CA VAL A 192 3.59 -14.48 27.82
C VAL A 192 4.16 -14.75 26.44
N ILE A 193 5.47 -14.51 26.26
CA ILE A 193 6.14 -14.84 25.00
C ILE A 193 6.22 -16.35 24.87
N ARG A 194 5.62 -16.89 23.81
CA ARG A 194 5.57 -18.33 23.52
C ARG A 194 6.43 -18.74 22.33
N GLY A 195 6.75 -17.79 21.46
CA GLY A 195 7.52 -18.08 20.25
C GLY A 195 8.50 -17.00 19.89
N ALA A 196 9.56 -17.40 19.20
CA ALA A 196 10.51 -16.51 18.54
C ALA A 196 10.74 -17.00 17.11
N THR A 197 10.91 -16.07 16.18
CA THR A 197 11.17 -16.34 14.76
C THR A 197 12.58 -15.92 14.42
N LYS A 198 13.31 -16.74 13.66
CA LYS A 198 14.66 -16.43 13.18
C LYS A 198 14.77 -16.70 11.69
N SER A 199 15.47 -15.85 10.96
CA SER A 199 15.78 -16.06 9.55
C SER A 199 16.91 -17.07 9.39
N ARG A 200 16.81 -17.95 8.40
CA ARG A 200 17.82 -18.95 8.03
C ARG A 200 18.77 -18.38 6.96
N SER A 201 19.97 -18.94 6.88
CA SER A 201 20.94 -18.57 5.83
C SER A 201 20.51 -18.95 4.40
N ASP A 202 19.54 -19.86 4.26
CA ASP A 202 18.94 -20.23 2.97
C ASP A 202 17.76 -19.34 2.58
N GLY A 203 17.38 -18.37 3.43
CA GLY A 203 16.23 -17.45 3.23
C GLY A 203 14.92 -17.98 3.79
N GLY A 204 14.91 -19.16 4.38
CA GLY A 204 13.77 -19.69 5.12
C GLY A 204 13.61 -19.07 6.50
N SER A 205 12.75 -19.66 7.32
CA SER A 205 12.48 -19.21 8.70
C SER A 205 12.47 -20.40 9.68
N GLU A 206 12.88 -20.12 10.90
CA GLU A 206 12.83 -21.05 12.04
C GLU A 206 11.93 -20.46 13.11
N PHE A 207 11.13 -21.34 13.74
CA PHE A 207 10.24 -20.98 14.84
C PHE A 207 10.66 -21.72 16.08
N TYR A 208 10.95 -20.99 17.14
CA TYR A 208 11.43 -21.50 18.42
C TYR A 208 10.36 -21.34 19.49
N ARG A 209 10.25 -22.29 20.38
CA ARG A 209 9.44 -22.12 21.60
C ARG A 209 10.17 -21.23 22.58
N VAL A 210 9.39 -20.46 23.34
CA VAL A 210 9.90 -19.65 24.44
C VAL A 210 9.24 -20.11 25.74
N VAL A 211 10.05 -20.50 26.70
CA VAL A 211 9.61 -20.96 28.02
C VAL A 211 10.32 -20.14 29.10
N ASN A 212 9.57 -19.52 30.00
CA ASN A 212 10.12 -18.66 31.05
C ASN A 212 11.09 -17.59 30.51
N ASN A 213 10.70 -16.95 29.41
CA ASN A 213 11.48 -15.93 28.67
C ASN A 213 12.85 -16.42 28.15
N LYS A 214 13.03 -17.73 28.02
CA LYS A 214 14.19 -18.33 27.37
C LYS A 214 13.77 -19.02 26.10
N VAL A 215 14.50 -18.75 25.03
CA VAL A 215 14.28 -19.38 23.73
C VAL A 215 14.93 -20.76 23.75
N ASP A 216 14.21 -21.78 23.28
CA ASP A 216 14.72 -23.14 23.15
C ASP A 216 15.93 -23.19 22.20
N ALA A 217 16.83 -24.15 22.43
CA ALA A 217 18.04 -24.31 21.62
C ALA A 217 17.74 -24.84 20.20
N GLN A 218 16.61 -25.51 20.01
CA GLN A 218 16.21 -26.08 18.73
C GLN A 218 14.86 -25.52 18.27
N PRO A 219 14.69 -25.24 16.97
CA PRO A 219 13.40 -24.84 16.42
C PRO A 219 12.41 -26.00 16.48
N PHE A 220 11.15 -25.72 16.77
CA PHE A 220 10.06 -26.69 16.69
C PHE A 220 9.42 -26.77 15.30
N GLU A 221 9.61 -25.75 14.48
CA GLU A 221 9.14 -25.68 13.10
C GLU A 221 10.18 -24.97 12.24
N GLN A 222 10.29 -25.43 10.99
CA GLN A 222 11.15 -24.80 9.98
C GLN A 222 10.38 -24.63 8.69
N VAL A 223 10.67 -23.55 7.98
CA VAL A 223 10.04 -23.16 6.73
C VAL A 223 11.13 -22.84 5.72
N THR A 224 11.00 -23.38 4.52
CA THR A 224 11.95 -23.13 3.41
C THR A 224 11.79 -21.72 2.84
N LEU A 225 12.71 -21.26 2.00
CA LEU A 225 12.59 -20.00 1.26
C LEU A 225 11.27 -19.94 0.47
N GLU A 226 10.89 -21.03 -0.17
CA GLU A 226 9.67 -21.10 -0.99
C GLU A 226 8.40 -20.77 -0.17
N ASP A 227 8.30 -21.30 1.05
CA ASP A 227 7.16 -21.11 1.94
C ASP A 227 7.26 -19.85 2.83
N SER A 228 8.42 -19.20 2.89
CA SER A 228 8.73 -18.17 3.89
C SER A 228 7.85 -16.92 3.85
N GLN A 229 7.29 -16.60 2.68
CA GLN A 229 6.38 -15.46 2.49
C GLN A 229 4.91 -15.82 2.74
N THR A 230 4.60 -17.11 2.83
CA THR A 230 3.22 -17.63 2.92
C THR A 230 3.00 -18.53 4.14
N THR A 231 3.99 -18.65 5.02
CA THR A 231 3.88 -19.46 6.24
C THR A 231 4.36 -18.71 7.47
N SER A 232 3.44 -18.43 8.39
CA SER A 232 3.72 -17.76 9.66
C SER A 232 2.66 -18.10 10.71
N PRO A 233 3.00 -18.05 12.03
CA PRO A 233 2.00 -18.12 13.09
C PRO A 233 1.08 -16.90 13.03
N ALA A 234 -0.23 -17.11 13.26
CA ALA A 234 -1.27 -16.09 13.18
C ALA A 234 -1.82 -15.67 14.54
N GLY A 235 -1.56 -16.41 15.62
CA GLY A 235 -1.98 -16.09 16.98
C GLY A 235 -2.58 -17.26 17.74
N PHE A 236 -2.80 -17.06 19.04
CA PHE A 236 -3.35 -18.08 19.93
C PHE A 236 -4.83 -17.87 20.21
N THR A 237 -5.53 -18.95 20.56
CA THR A 237 -6.80 -18.85 21.30
C THR A 237 -6.55 -18.31 22.70
N THR A 238 -7.57 -17.67 23.31
CA THR A 238 -7.47 -17.06 24.66
C THR A 238 -7.03 -18.04 25.74
N ASP A 239 -7.41 -19.32 25.61
CA ASP A 239 -7.00 -20.38 26.52
C ASP A 239 -5.58 -20.94 26.24
N GLY A 240 -4.90 -20.41 25.23
CA GLY A 240 -3.54 -20.80 24.81
C GLY A 240 -3.41 -22.21 24.26
N LYS A 241 -4.52 -22.94 24.03
CA LYS A 241 -4.48 -24.35 23.61
C LYS A 241 -4.33 -24.56 22.12
N THR A 242 -4.69 -23.54 21.31
CA THR A 242 -4.60 -23.59 19.86
C THR A 242 -3.72 -22.45 19.37
N LEU A 243 -2.75 -22.76 18.52
CA LEU A 243 -1.98 -21.82 17.72
C LEU A 243 -2.50 -21.89 16.29
N TYR A 244 -2.96 -20.77 15.76
CA TYR A 244 -3.31 -20.66 14.34
C TYR A 244 -2.08 -20.33 13.50
N TRP A 245 -2.07 -20.85 12.28
CA TRP A 245 -1.08 -20.60 11.26
C TRP A 245 -1.75 -20.22 9.94
N ILE A 246 -1.11 -19.34 9.20
CA ILE A 246 -1.24 -19.30 7.74
C ILE A 246 -0.09 -20.16 7.21
N ASP A 247 -0.37 -21.21 6.42
CA ASP A 247 0.63 -22.26 6.12
C ASP A 247 0.46 -22.80 4.69
N SER A 248 1.50 -22.66 3.87
CA SER A 248 1.56 -23.18 2.50
C SER A 248 2.35 -24.47 2.35
N ARG A 249 2.89 -25.04 3.43
CA ARG A 249 3.68 -26.28 3.35
C ARG A 249 2.85 -27.42 2.81
N GLY A 250 3.38 -28.13 1.79
CA GLY A 250 2.68 -29.23 1.13
C GLY A 250 1.56 -28.81 0.17
N ARG A 251 1.39 -27.49 -0.09
CA ARG A 251 0.38 -26.92 -1.00
C ARG A 251 0.93 -25.67 -1.70
N ASP A 252 0.23 -25.14 -2.66
CA ASP A 252 0.62 -23.87 -3.30
C ASP A 252 0.08 -22.68 -2.52
N THR A 253 -1.24 -22.59 -2.37
CA THR A 253 -1.89 -21.52 -1.62
C THR A 253 -1.87 -21.78 -0.12
N ALA A 254 -1.66 -20.73 0.68
CA ALA A 254 -1.65 -20.84 2.13
C ALA A 254 -3.04 -21.09 2.71
N ALA A 255 -3.15 -22.10 3.57
CA ALA A 255 -4.33 -22.45 4.33
C ALA A 255 -4.29 -21.85 5.74
N LEU A 256 -5.46 -21.67 6.37
CA LEU A 256 -5.59 -21.44 7.79
C LEU A 256 -5.55 -22.79 8.53
N ILE A 257 -4.58 -22.97 9.40
CA ILE A 257 -4.34 -24.21 10.16
C ILE A 257 -4.53 -23.92 11.65
N ALA A 258 -5.22 -24.81 12.36
CA ALA A 258 -5.26 -24.84 13.81
C ALA A 258 -4.32 -25.93 14.32
N GLN A 259 -3.34 -25.55 15.14
CA GLN A 259 -2.41 -26.46 15.78
C GLN A 259 -2.72 -26.59 17.27
N ASN A 260 -2.93 -27.81 17.76
CA ASN A 260 -3.00 -28.06 19.19
C ASN A 260 -1.61 -27.87 19.81
N VAL A 261 -1.49 -26.93 20.76
CA VAL A 261 -0.21 -26.55 21.35
C VAL A 261 0.45 -27.69 22.12
N ALA A 262 -0.34 -28.54 22.80
CA ALA A 262 0.17 -29.62 23.64
C ALA A 262 0.64 -30.81 22.80
N THR A 263 -0.09 -31.22 21.77
CA THR A 263 0.17 -32.41 20.97
C THR A 263 0.91 -32.13 19.67
N GLY A 264 0.90 -30.84 19.20
CA GLY A 264 1.41 -30.46 17.89
C GLY A 264 0.50 -30.86 16.71
N ALA A 265 -0.63 -31.55 16.97
CA ALA A 265 -1.55 -31.98 15.92
C ALA A 265 -2.14 -30.78 15.17
N LYS A 266 -2.15 -30.85 13.85
CA LYS A 266 -2.63 -29.79 12.96
C LYS A 266 -3.92 -30.17 12.25
N THR A 267 -4.86 -29.23 12.14
CA THR A 267 -6.13 -29.39 11.42
C THR A 267 -6.31 -28.22 10.48
N ILE A 268 -6.70 -28.47 9.24
CA ILE A 268 -7.05 -27.45 8.27
C ILE A 268 -8.40 -26.83 8.69
N VAL A 269 -8.42 -25.52 8.91
CA VAL A 269 -9.64 -24.74 9.21
C VAL A 269 -10.25 -24.24 7.91
N ALA A 270 -9.41 -23.72 7.01
CA ALA A 270 -9.84 -23.19 5.72
C ALA A 270 -8.71 -23.26 4.70
N GLU A 271 -9.08 -23.50 3.44
CA GLU A 271 -8.18 -23.43 2.30
C GLU A 271 -8.92 -22.96 1.05
N ASN A 272 -8.20 -22.42 0.08
CA ASN A 272 -8.74 -22.03 -1.22
C ASN A 272 -7.72 -22.38 -2.31
N ALA A 273 -8.20 -22.89 -3.45
CA ALA A 273 -7.32 -23.36 -4.52
C ALA A 273 -6.69 -22.22 -5.36
N ARG A 274 -7.22 -21.00 -5.29
CA ARG A 274 -6.85 -19.88 -6.16
C ARG A 274 -6.16 -18.74 -5.42
N ALA A 275 -6.34 -18.64 -4.10
CA ALA A 275 -5.78 -17.57 -3.28
C ALA A 275 -5.38 -18.07 -1.89
N ASP A 276 -4.39 -17.43 -1.30
CA ASP A 276 -4.04 -17.60 0.09
C ASP A 276 -5.20 -17.19 0.99
N ILE A 277 -5.38 -17.82 2.14
CA ILE A 277 -6.25 -17.30 3.17
C ILE A 277 -5.63 -16.00 3.71
N GLY A 278 -6.24 -14.86 3.34
CA GLY A 278 -5.66 -13.53 3.53
C GLY A 278 -5.94 -12.89 4.89
N GLY A 279 -6.85 -13.45 5.69
CA GLY A 279 -7.20 -12.92 7.00
C GLY A 279 -8.20 -13.79 7.73
N ALA A 280 -8.36 -13.54 9.03
CA ALA A 280 -9.30 -14.23 9.88
C ALA A 280 -9.99 -13.24 10.84
N MET A 281 -11.27 -13.49 11.10
CA MET A 281 -12.05 -12.80 12.13
C MET A 281 -12.12 -13.72 13.33
N ALA A 282 -11.38 -13.40 14.40
CA ALA A 282 -11.40 -14.17 15.64
C ALA A 282 -12.41 -13.59 16.63
N ASN A 283 -13.04 -14.45 17.42
CA ASN A 283 -13.91 -14.03 18.51
C ASN A 283 -13.11 -13.28 19.58
N PRO A 284 -13.50 -12.07 20.01
CA PRO A 284 -12.72 -11.27 20.97
C PRO A 284 -12.52 -11.94 22.34
N LYS A 285 -13.44 -12.84 22.75
CA LYS A 285 -13.38 -13.52 24.05
C LYS A 285 -12.60 -14.84 24.03
N THR A 286 -12.68 -15.57 22.92
CA THR A 286 -12.15 -16.94 22.85
C THR A 286 -10.93 -17.06 21.95
N GLY A 287 -10.66 -16.05 21.12
CA GLY A 287 -9.62 -16.12 20.08
C GLY A 287 -9.92 -17.13 18.96
N ARG A 288 -11.07 -17.82 18.99
CA ARG A 288 -11.42 -18.80 17.94
C ARG A 288 -11.83 -18.07 16.66
N VAL A 289 -11.35 -18.58 15.54
CA VAL A 289 -11.70 -18.04 14.22
C VAL A 289 -13.18 -18.31 13.92
N GLU A 290 -13.93 -17.25 13.61
CA GLU A 290 -15.36 -17.25 13.28
C GLU A 290 -15.65 -17.02 11.80
N ALA A 291 -14.73 -16.38 11.08
CA ALA A 291 -14.77 -16.21 9.64
C ALA A 291 -13.34 -16.03 9.09
N TYR A 292 -13.16 -16.31 7.82
CA TYR A 292 -11.91 -16.08 7.12
C TYR A 292 -12.15 -15.32 5.82
N ALA A 293 -11.10 -14.67 5.31
CA ALA A 293 -11.14 -13.90 4.08
C ALA A 293 -10.37 -14.60 2.95
N VAL A 294 -10.98 -14.65 1.78
CA VAL A 294 -10.35 -15.04 0.51
C VAL A 294 -10.34 -13.82 -0.39
N ASN A 295 -9.16 -13.33 -0.74
CA ASN A 295 -9.01 -12.21 -1.64
C ASN A 295 -8.40 -12.67 -2.97
N TYR A 296 -9.24 -13.07 -3.92
CA TYR A 296 -8.80 -13.40 -5.28
C TYR A 296 -9.07 -12.22 -6.23
N LEU A 297 -10.24 -12.14 -6.85
CA LEU A 297 -10.68 -10.97 -7.63
C LEU A 297 -11.22 -9.86 -6.74
N LYS A 298 -11.96 -10.25 -5.71
CA LYS A 298 -12.54 -9.39 -4.66
C LYS A 298 -12.31 -10.04 -3.31
N ASN A 299 -12.46 -9.26 -2.24
CA ASN A 299 -12.34 -9.79 -0.90
C ASN A 299 -13.67 -10.42 -0.45
N GLU A 300 -13.66 -11.71 -0.15
CA GLU A 300 -14.85 -12.47 0.27
C GLU A 300 -14.67 -12.99 1.70
N TRP A 301 -15.58 -12.60 2.59
CA TRP A 301 -15.67 -13.16 3.93
C TRP A 301 -16.49 -14.43 3.92
N VAL A 302 -15.87 -15.53 4.36
CA VAL A 302 -16.50 -16.86 4.49
C VAL A 302 -16.71 -17.16 5.98
N PRO A 303 -17.95 -17.15 6.47
CA PRO A 303 -18.24 -17.39 7.88
C PRO A 303 -18.12 -18.89 8.24
N ILE A 304 -17.55 -19.15 9.42
CA ILE A 304 -17.48 -20.48 10.08
C ILE A 304 -18.55 -20.53 11.19
N ASP A 305 -18.66 -19.47 11.99
CA ASP A 305 -19.67 -19.39 13.07
C ASP A 305 -21.03 -18.98 12.49
N PRO A 306 -22.13 -19.75 12.80
CA PRO A 306 -23.46 -19.42 12.30
C PRO A 306 -23.98 -18.04 12.72
N ARG A 307 -23.55 -17.51 13.88
CA ARG A 307 -23.92 -16.17 14.34
C ARG A 307 -23.30 -15.10 13.48
N VAL A 308 -22.01 -15.26 13.18
CA VAL A 308 -21.29 -14.34 12.26
C VAL A 308 -21.85 -14.44 10.85
N LYS A 309 -22.24 -15.65 10.40
CA LYS A 309 -22.95 -15.82 9.13
C LYS A 309 -24.23 -14.99 9.10
N ALA A 310 -25.07 -15.08 10.13
CA ALA A 310 -26.32 -14.32 10.21
C ALA A 310 -26.07 -12.79 10.25
N ASP A 311 -24.97 -12.33 10.85
CA ASP A 311 -24.59 -10.92 10.84
C ASP A 311 -24.12 -10.46 9.47
N LEU A 312 -23.26 -11.23 8.80
CA LEU A 312 -22.78 -10.90 7.46
C LEU A 312 -23.90 -10.93 6.42
N ASP A 313 -24.82 -11.89 6.51
CA ASP A 313 -25.99 -11.97 5.64
C ASP A 313 -26.90 -10.74 5.84
N PHE A 314 -27.14 -10.34 7.09
CA PHE A 314 -27.90 -9.12 7.41
C PHE A 314 -27.23 -7.89 6.81
N LEU A 315 -25.91 -7.72 7.01
CA LEU A 315 -25.15 -6.58 6.48
C LEU A 315 -25.23 -6.54 4.95
N LYS A 316 -25.03 -7.66 4.26
CA LYS A 316 -25.15 -7.78 2.81
C LYS A 316 -26.55 -7.46 2.30
N SER A 317 -27.61 -7.73 3.11
CA SER A 317 -28.99 -7.39 2.73
C SER A 317 -29.31 -5.89 2.81
N LYS A 318 -28.49 -5.11 3.54
CA LYS A 318 -28.72 -3.67 3.82
C LYS A 318 -27.72 -2.75 3.14
N LEU A 319 -26.54 -3.26 2.79
CA LEU A 319 -25.42 -2.47 2.33
C LEU A 319 -24.91 -2.99 0.99
N THR A 320 -24.60 -2.09 0.08
CA THR A 320 -24.06 -2.41 -1.24
C THR A 320 -22.60 -1.99 -1.31
N GLY A 321 -21.70 -2.91 -1.63
CA GLY A 321 -20.25 -2.69 -1.72
C GLY A 321 -19.45 -3.73 -0.95
N GLU A 322 -18.15 -3.56 -0.91
CA GLU A 322 -17.23 -4.39 -0.12
C GLU A 322 -17.41 -4.09 1.37
N ILE A 323 -17.79 -5.10 2.14
CA ILE A 323 -18.11 -4.96 3.57
C ILE A 323 -16.91 -5.42 4.41
N ASN A 324 -16.40 -4.54 5.27
CA ASN A 324 -15.30 -4.82 6.17
C ASN A 324 -15.67 -4.48 7.62
N VAL A 325 -15.52 -5.44 8.53
CA VAL A 325 -15.63 -5.22 9.98
C VAL A 325 -14.29 -4.69 10.48
N THR A 326 -14.23 -3.39 10.83
CA THR A 326 -12.98 -2.70 11.14
C THR A 326 -12.72 -2.55 12.65
N SER A 327 -13.73 -2.72 13.48
CA SER A 327 -13.63 -2.67 14.94
C SER A 327 -14.75 -3.46 15.59
N ARG A 328 -14.47 -4.09 16.74
CA ARG A 328 -15.41 -4.86 17.56
C ARG A 328 -15.17 -4.51 19.02
N THR A 329 -16.23 -4.54 19.85
CA THR A 329 -16.10 -4.45 21.32
C THR A 329 -15.61 -5.79 21.88
N ASP A 330 -15.04 -5.79 23.11
CA ASP A 330 -14.69 -7.03 23.83
C ASP A 330 -15.94 -7.90 24.11
N ALA A 331 -17.10 -7.28 24.30
CA ALA A 331 -18.37 -7.97 24.45
C ALA A 331 -18.87 -8.59 23.14
N ASP A 332 -18.33 -8.16 22.02
CA ASP A 332 -18.72 -8.54 20.66
C ASP A 332 -20.20 -8.24 20.33
N ASP A 333 -20.74 -7.22 20.96
CA ASP A 333 -22.13 -6.78 20.77
C ASP A 333 -22.26 -5.66 19.73
N LYS A 334 -21.18 -4.92 19.47
CA LYS A 334 -21.15 -3.82 18.50
C LYS A 334 -19.95 -3.93 17.59
N TRP A 335 -20.17 -3.63 16.30
CA TRP A 335 -19.13 -3.56 15.28
C TRP A 335 -19.12 -2.20 14.60
N ILE A 336 -17.94 -1.72 14.19
CA ILE A 336 -17.84 -0.73 13.13
C ILE A 336 -17.67 -1.48 11.82
N VAL A 337 -18.54 -1.14 10.86
CA VAL A 337 -18.57 -1.73 9.53
C VAL A 337 -18.28 -0.63 8.52
N ALA A 338 -17.20 -0.79 7.75
CA ALA A 338 -16.89 0.06 6.61
C ALA A 338 -17.40 -0.58 5.33
N VAL A 339 -18.03 0.21 4.49
CA VAL A 339 -18.60 -0.22 3.20
C VAL A 339 -17.96 0.60 2.09
N ASP A 340 -17.33 -0.09 1.16
CA ASP A 340 -16.70 0.48 -0.03
C ASP A 340 -17.51 0.12 -1.28
N PRO A 341 -18.28 1.04 -1.85
CA PRO A 341 -19.04 0.81 -3.08
C PRO A 341 -18.21 1.02 -4.35
N VAL A 342 -16.93 1.37 -4.26
CA VAL A 342 -16.01 1.74 -5.35
C VAL A 342 -16.38 3.06 -6.05
N THR A 343 -17.66 3.21 -6.43
CA THR A 343 -18.20 4.37 -7.15
C THR A 343 -18.73 5.48 -6.26
N ALA A 344 -18.48 5.37 -4.96
CA ALA A 344 -18.75 6.42 -3.97
C ALA A 344 -17.74 6.30 -2.81
N PRO A 345 -17.59 7.34 -1.98
CA PRO A 345 -16.71 7.27 -0.83
C PRO A 345 -17.15 6.20 0.18
N THR A 346 -16.15 5.57 0.82
CA THR A 346 -16.39 4.60 1.90
C THR A 346 -17.21 5.22 3.02
N THR A 347 -18.24 4.50 3.46
CA THR A 347 -19.12 4.89 4.57
C THR A 347 -18.93 3.95 5.76
N ALA A 348 -18.81 4.51 6.97
CA ALA A 348 -18.74 3.74 8.21
C ALA A 348 -20.08 3.71 8.93
N TYR A 349 -20.42 2.55 9.48
CA TYR A 349 -21.62 2.29 10.24
C TYR A 349 -21.30 1.67 11.61
N LEU A 350 -22.07 2.03 12.62
CA LEU A 350 -22.15 1.29 13.86
C LEU A 350 -23.25 0.23 13.72
N TYR A 351 -22.89 -1.02 13.88
CA TYR A 351 -23.79 -2.15 13.87
C TYR A 351 -23.98 -2.70 15.29
N ASP A 352 -25.22 -2.64 15.79
CA ASP A 352 -25.64 -3.33 17.00
C ASP A 352 -26.10 -4.73 16.64
N ARG A 353 -25.36 -5.75 17.05
CA ARG A 353 -25.60 -7.14 16.67
C ARG A 353 -26.88 -7.71 17.28
N LYS A 354 -27.21 -7.30 18.50
CA LYS A 354 -28.41 -7.76 19.22
C LYS A 354 -29.68 -7.13 18.66
N ALA A 355 -29.67 -5.83 18.46
CA ALA A 355 -30.80 -5.09 17.94
C ALA A 355 -30.96 -5.21 16.42
N LYS A 356 -29.93 -5.71 15.70
CA LYS A 356 -29.85 -5.73 14.23
C LYS A 356 -30.10 -4.35 13.62
N THR A 357 -29.47 -3.31 14.19
CA THR A 357 -29.58 -1.93 13.72
C THR A 357 -28.26 -1.41 13.19
N LEU A 358 -28.36 -0.59 12.14
CA LEU A 358 -27.23 0.10 11.53
C LEU A 358 -27.41 1.61 11.71
N THR A 359 -26.41 2.27 12.30
CA THR A 359 -26.35 3.71 12.42
C THR A 359 -25.20 4.23 11.58
N LYS A 360 -25.47 5.08 10.57
CA LYS A 360 -24.41 5.73 9.77
C LYS A 360 -23.60 6.63 10.70
N LEU A 361 -22.29 6.43 10.76
CA LEU A 361 -21.37 7.25 11.54
C LEU A 361 -20.83 8.42 10.72
N TYR A 362 -20.22 8.13 9.58
CA TYR A 362 -19.65 9.13 8.69
C TYR A 362 -19.40 8.57 7.28
N VAL A 363 -19.20 9.48 6.35
CA VAL A 363 -18.59 9.24 5.02
C VAL A 363 -17.16 9.72 5.08
N THR A 364 -16.22 8.93 4.55
CA THR A 364 -14.79 9.28 4.65
C THR A 364 -14.44 10.56 3.91
N ARG A 365 -15.12 10.82 2.77
CA ARG A 365 -14.93 11.98 1.90
C ARG A 365 -16.27 12.47 1.37
N PRO A 366 -17.10 13.14 2.20
CA PRO A 366 -18.43 13.58 1.79
C PRO A 366 -18.37 14.57 0.59
N GLU A 367 -17.25 15.24 0.40
CA GLU A 367 -17.00 16.12 -0.74
C GLU A 367 -16.91 15.39 -2.10
N LEU A 368 -16.83 14.06 -2.08
CA LEU A 368 -16.89 13.20 -3.26
C LEU A 368 -18.29 12.55 -3.46
N GLU A 369 -19.26 12.77 -2.57
CA GLU A 369 -20.62 12.30 -2.80
C GLU A 369 -21.18 12.97 -4.06
N GLY A 370 -21.71 12.18 -5.00
CA GLY A 370 -22.18 12.66 -6.29
C GLY A 370 -21.09 13.02 -7.31
N ALA A 371 -19.82 12.86 -6.96
CA ALA A 371 -18.74 13.01 -7.93
C ALA A 371 -18.80 11.87 -8.98
N PRO A 372 -18.33 12.10 -10.22
CA PRO A 372 -18.34 11.10 -11.28
C PRO A 372 -17.26 10.04 -11.07
N LEU A 373 -17.35 9.30 -9.96
CA LEU A 373 -16.52 8.16 -9.67
C LEU A 373 -16.97 6.96 -10.51
N VAL A 374 -16.03 6.11 -10.90
CA VAL A 374 -16.24 5.03 -11.85
C VAL A 374 -15.97 3.65 -11.26
N ALA A 375 -16.54 2.61 -11.86
CA ALA A 375 -16.33 1.23 -11.45
C ALA A 375 -14.88 0.77 -11.69
N MET A 376 -14.49 -0.24 -10.92
CA MET A 376 -13.26 -1.00 -11.12
C MET A 376 -13.64 -2.39 -11.62
N HIS A 377 -13.03 -2.85 -12.70
CA HIS A 377 -13.28 -4.15 -13.33
C HIS A 377 -12.12 -5.10 -12.98
N PRO A 378 -12.35 -6.14 -12.18
CA PRO A 378 -11.36 -7.18 -11.97
C PRO A 378 -11.27 -8.05 -13.23
N VAL A 379 -10.05 -8.30 -13.71
CA VAL A 379 -9.78 -9.09 -14.91
C VAL A 379 -8.64 -10.08 -14.67
N GLU A 380 -8.67 -11.21 -15.37
CA GLU A 380 -7.60 -12.20 -15.39
C GLU A 380 -6.86 -12.11 -16.71
N ILE A 381 -5.60 -11.74 -16.66
CA ILE A 381 -4.72 -11.62 -17.84
C ILE A 381 -3.77 -12.81 -17.85
N LYS A 382 -3.54 -13.42 -19.03
CA LYS A 382 -2.54 -14.46 -19.17
C LYS A 382 -1.20 -13.87 -19.55
N SER A 383 -0.16 -14.19 -18.77
CA SER A 383 1.21 -13.91 -19.18
C SER A 383 1.62 -14.82 -20.34
N ARG A 384 2.64 -14.42 -21.10
CA ARG A 384 3.19 -15.17 -22.25
C ARG A 384 3.65 -16.59 -21.90
N ASP A 385 3.98 -16.84 -20.64
CA ASP A 385 4.39 -18.15 -20.10
C ASP A 385 3.30 -18.84 -19.26
N GLY A 386 2.05 -18.31 -19.30
CA GLY A 386 0.85 -19.01 -18.83
C GLY A 386 0.40 -18.70 -17.43
N LEU A 387 1.07 -17.81 -16.67
CA LEU A 387 0.58 -17.37 -15.36
C LEU A 387 -0.72 -16.58 -15.49
N THR A 388 -1.55 -16.61 -14.45
CA THR A 388 -2.75 -15.77 -14.38
C THR A 388 -2.44 -14.53 -13.54
N LEU A 389 -2.47 -13.37 -14.19
CA LEU A 389 -2.24 -12.07 -13.57
C LEU A 389 -3.58 -11.45 -13.22
N VAL A 390 -3.97 -11.50 -11.95
CA VAL A 390 -5.17 -10.81 -11.48
C VAL A 390 -4.93 -9.31 -11.55
N SER A 391 -5.78 -8.62 -12.30
CA SER A 391 -5.59 -7.21 -12.63
C SER A 391 -6.88 -6.43 -12.40
N TYR A 392 -6.76 -5.11 -12.30
CA TYR A 392 -7.89 -4.21 -12.05
C TYR A 392 -7.87 -3.08 -13.07
N LEU A 393 -8.94 -2.98 -13.84
CA LEU A 393 -9.12 -1.96 -14.88
C LEU A 393 -10.16 -0.94 -14.42
N THR A 394 -9.85 0.34 -14.59
CA THR A 394 -10.79 1.45 -14.40
C THR A 394 -10.81 2.29 -15.67
N LEU A 395 -12.01 2.63 -16.15
CA LEU A 395 -12.20 3.36 -17.39
C LEU A 395 -12.67 4.81 -17.14
N PRO A 396 -12.36 5.76 -18.02
CA PRO A 396 -12.83 7.12 -17.88
C PRO A 396 -14.37 7.21 -17.85
N PRO A 397 -14.96 8.16 -17.12
CA PRO A 397 -16.40 8.33 -17.07
C PRO A 397 -17.04 8.47 -18.47
N GLY A 398 -18.11 7.71 -18.72
CA GLY A 398 -18.88 7.76 -19.97
C GLY A 398 -18.25 7.03 -21.16
N THR A 399 -17.12 6.35 -20.98
CA THR A 399 -16.48 5.57 -22.06
C THR A 399 -16.94 4.10 -22.09
N ASP A 400 -17.55 3.61 -21.02
CA ASP A 400 -18.08 2.25 -20.83
C ASP A 400 -19.53 2.33 -20.35
N PRO A 401 -20.49 2.67 -21.23
CA PRO A 401 -21.89 2.90 -20.83
C PRO A 401 -22.67 1.63 -20.52
N ASP A 402 -22.25 0.48 -21.04
CA ASP A 402 -22.86 -0.83 -20.78
C ASP A 402 -22.20 -1.60 -19.63
N GLY A 403 -21.08 -1.11 -19.11
CA GLY A 403 -20.40 -1.66 -17.94
C GLY A 403 -19.68 -2.97 -18.18
N ASP A 404 -19.32 -3.27 -19.43
CA ASP A 404 -18.65 -4.51 -19.81
C ASP A 404 -17.13 -4.50 -19.58
N GLY A 405 -16.57 -3.37 -19.14
CA GLY A 405 -15.16 -3.16 -18.91
C GLY A 405 -14.36 -2.86 -20.19
N ARG A 406 -15.03 -2.42 -21.27
CA ARG A 406 -14.42 -2.02 -22.53
C ARG A 406 -14.87 -0.61 -22.92
N PRO A 407 -13.95 0.27 -23.29
CA PRO A 407 -14.37 1.58 -23.76
C PRO A 407 -14.87 1.50 -25.19
N ASN A 408 -15.88 2.31 -25.55
CA ASN A 408 -16.39 2.42 -26.91
C ASN A 408 -15.34 2.83 -27.96
N LYS A 409 -14.27 3.48 -27.49
CA LYS A 409 -13.08 3.84 -28.29
C LYS A 409 -11.86 3.75 -27.39
N ALA A 410 -10.73 3.33 -27.97
CA ALA A 410 -9.45 3.31 -27.28
C ALA A 410 -9.15 4.69 -26.66
N VAL A 411 -8.74 4.69 -25.39
CA VAL A 411 -8.36 5.87 -24.63
C VAL A 411 -6.90 5.78 -24.18
N PRO A 412 -6.21 6.87 -23.90
CA PRO A 412 -4.88 6.81 -23.28
C PRO A 412 -4.93 6.04 -21.96
N MET A 413 -3.87 5.32 -21.62
CA MET A 413 -3.83 4.46 -20.44
C MET A 413 -2.60 4.76 -19.56
N VAL A 414 -2.79 4.62 -18.25
CA VAL A 414 -1.70 4.55 -17.28
C VAL A 414 -1.66 3.14 -16.71
N LEU A 415 -0.53 2.46 -16.90
CA LEU A 415 -0.19 1.24 -16.18
C LEU A 415 0.31 1.65 -14.79
N LEU A 416 -0.46 1.36 -13.77
CA LEU A 416 -0.15 1.68 -12.38
C LEU A 416 0.42 0.45 -11.68
N VAL A 417 1.69 0.52 -11.26
CA VAL A 417 2.44 -0.62 -10.72
C VAL A 417 2.61 -0.47 -9.20
N HIS A 418 2.15 -1.48 -8.45
CA HIS A 418 2.30 -1.47 -7.00
C HIS A 418 3.74 -1.66 -6.53
N GLY A 419 4.02 -1.20 -5.30
CA GLY A 419 5.30 -1.42 -4.62
C GLY A 419 5.43 -2.79 -3.98
N GLY A 420 6.56 -3.04 -3.39
CA GLY A 420 6.90 -4.31 -2.74
C GLY A 420 8.24 -4.84 -3.21
N PRO A 421 8.34 -5.85 -4.13
CA PRO A 421 7.31 -6.44 -5.00
C PRO A 421 6.31 -7.37 -4.30
N TRP A 422 6.66 -7.84 -3.10
CA TRP A 422 5.82 -8.72 -2.27
C TRP A 422 4.69 -7.91 -1.60
N GLY A 423 3.73 -7.55 -2.41
CA GLY A 423 2.51 -6.82 -2.13
C GLY A 423 1.45 -7.19 -3.16
N ARG A 424 0.34 -6.48 -3.20
CA ARG A 424 -0.68 -6.68 -4.23
C ARG A 424 -1.59 -5.47 -4.39
N ASP A 425 -2.16 -5.34 -5.58
CA ASP A 425 -3.35 -4.55 -5.82
C ASP A 425 -4.60 -5.35 -5.44
N ALA A 426 -5.66 -4.65 -5.06
CA ALA A 426 -6.94 -5.24 -4.66
C ALA A 426 -8.11 -4.44 -5.21
N TYR A 427 -9.27 -5.09 -5.30
CA TYR A 427 -10.54 -4.46 -5.65
C TYR A 427 -10.97 -3.49 -4.54
N GLY A 428 -11.45 -2.32 -4.93
CA GLY A 428 -12.00 -1.31 -4.02
C GLY A 428 -11.78 0.11 -4.53
N TYR A 429 -12.24 1.09 -3.74
CA TYR A 429 -11.98 2.50 -4.02
C TYR A 429 -10.47 2.78 -3.99
N ASN A 430 -9.95 3.31 -5.09
CA ASN A 430 -8.55 3.72 -5.20
C ASN A 430 -8.48 5.16 -5.71
N SER A 431 -7.94 6.07 -4.88
CA SER A 431 -7.84 7.49 -5.21
C SER A 431 -7.07 7.76 -6.50
N THR A 432 -5.99 7.01 -6.77
CA THR A 432 -5.19 7.17 -7.99
C THR A 432 -5.96 6.70 -9.22
N HIS A 433 -6.67 5.56 -9.14
CA HIS A 433 -7.55 5.10 -10.21
C HIS A 433 -8.64 6.13 -10.53
N GLN A 434 -9.34 6.63 -9.51
CA GLN A 434 -10.41 7.61 -9.68
C GLN A 434 -9.90 8.94 -10.25
N TRP A 435 -8.75 9.39 -9.77
CA TRP A 435 -8.10 10.60 -10.27
C TRP A 435 -7.75 10.48 -11.75
N LEU A 436 -6.98 9.44 -12.13
CA LEU A 436 -6.53 9.24 -13.51
C LEU A 436 -7.71 9.00 -14.46
N ALA A 437 -8.70 8.20 -14.05
CA ALA A 437 -9.90 7.98 -14.84
C ALA A 437 -10.66 9.28 -15.10
N ASN A 438 -10.84 10.14 -14.09
CA ASN A 438 -11.46 11.45 -14.25
C ASN A 438 -10.64 12.38 -15.16
N ARG A 439 -9.34 12.18 -15.32
CA ARG A 439 -8.47 12.91 -16.26
C ARG A 439 -8.54 12.34 -17.67
N GLY A 440 -9.28 11.27 -17.91
CA GLY A 440 -9.51 10.68 -19.23
C GLY A 440 -8.60 9.51 -19.57
N TYR A 441 -7.98 8.89 -18.58
CA TYR A 441 -7.12 7.73 -18.77
C TYR A 441 -7.79 6.45 -18.31
N ALA A 442 -7.69 5.37 -19.09
CA ALA A 442 -7.82 4.03 -18.53
C ALA A 442 -6.69 3.82 -17.53
N VAL A 443 -6.97 3.10 -16.43
CA VAL A 443 -5.96 2.75 -15.41
C VAL A 443 -5.95 1.25 -15.26
N LEU A 444 -4.81 0.63 -15.51
CA LEU A 444 -4.62 -0.81 -15.34
C LEU A 444 -3.60 -1.06 -14.24
N SER A 445 -4.03 -1.73 -13.17
CA SER A 445 -3.14 -2.28 -12.15
C SER A 445 -3.05 -3.79 -12.31
N THR A 446 -1.84 -4.33 -12.34
CA THR A 446 -1.61 -5.75 -12.58
C THR A 446 -0.79 -6.36 -11.45
N ASN A 447 -1.32 -7.44 -10.85
CA ASN A 447 -0.53 -8.26 -9.95
C ASN A 447 0.40 -9.15 -10.78
N PHE A 448 1.63 -8.67 -10.98
CA PHE A 448 2.72 -9.38 -11.65
C PHE A 448 3.28 -10.48 -10.74
N ARG A 449 4.00 -11.48 -11.31
CA ARG A 449 4.67 -12.48 -10.49
C ARG A 449 5.50 -11.86 -9.38
N ALA A 450 5.61 -12.49 -8.22
CA ALA A 450 6.06 -12.00 -6.93
C ALA A 450 4.97 -11.29 -6.11
N SER A 451 3.83 -10.90 -6.68
CA SER A 451 2.70 -10.38 -5.88
C SER A 451 2.19 -11.45 -4.91
N THR A 452 1.74 -10.99 -3.72
CA THR A 452 1.26 -11.88 -2.64
C THR A 452 -0.22 -12.22 -2.77
N GLY A 453 -0.63 -13.31 -2.12
CA GLY A 453 -2.03 -13.73 -2.05
C GLY A 453 -2.47 -14.71 -3.14
N PHE A 454 -1.56 -15.14 -4.02
CA PHE A 454 -1.83 -16.05 -5.14
C PHE A 454 -1.03 -17.35 -5.06
N GLY A 455 -0.57 -17.71 -3.87
CA GLY A 455 0.23 -18.88 -3.61
C GLY A 455 1.74 -18.66 -3.74
N LYS A 456 2.51 -19.58 -3.15
CA LYS A 456 3.97 -19.48 -3.09
C LYS A 456 4.66 -19.64 -4.45
N LYS A 457 4.07 -20.41 -5.38
CA LYS A 457 4.62 -20.56 -6.73
C LYS A 457 4.57 -19.26 -7.51
N PHE A 458 3.50 -18.48 -7.34
CA PHE A 458 3.38 -17.18 -7.97
C PHE A 458 4.40 -16.18 -7.41
N ILE A 459 4.65 -16.22 -6.09
CA ILE A 459 5.70 -15.41 -5.46
C ILE A 459 7.07 -15.84 -5.98
N SER A 460 7.41 -17.12 -5.90
CA SER A 460 8.73 -17.65 -6.28
C SER A 460 9.01 -17.54 -7.79
N ALA A 461 7.97 -17.46 -8.63
CA ALA A 461 8.15 -17.18 -10.06
C ALA A 461 8.83 -15.82 -10.33
N GLY A 462 8.82 -14.91 -9.34
CA GLY A 462 9.53 -13.63 -9.39
C GLY A 462 10.97 -13.66 -8.90
N ASP A 463 11.43 -14.77 -8.32
CA ASP A 463 12.79 -14.87 -7.77
C ASP A 463 13.84 -14.68 -8.88
N LEU A 464 14.75 -13.74 -8.67
CA LEU A 464 15.80 -13.32 -9.60
C LEU A 464 15.26 -12.77 -10.95
N GLN A 465 13.99 -12.33 -10.99
CA GLN A 465 13.31 -11.89 -12.21
C GLN A 465 13.03 -10.38 -12.28
N TRP A 466 13.64 -9.58 -11.40
CA TRP A 466 13.54 -8.13 -11.50
C TRP A 466 14.04 -7.65 -12.87
N GLY A 467 13.25 -6.81 -13.56
CA GLY A 467 13.59 -6.29 -14.89
C GLY A 467 13.56 -7.29 -16.03
N THR A 468 13.12 -8.54 -15.79
CA THR A 468 12.90 -9.57 -16.81
C THR A 468 11.48 -10.09 -16.78
N LYS A 469 11.20 -11.33 -16.33
CA LYS A 469 9.85 -11.89 -16.36
C LYS A 469 8.82 -11.07 -15.55
N MET A 470 9.22 -10.41 -14.45
CA MET A 470 8.35 -9.48 -13.76
C MET A 470 8.00 -8.27 -14.61
N HIS A 471 8.94 -7.78 -15.42
CA HIS A 471 8.69 -6.73 -16.41
C HIS A 471 7.87 -7.26 -17.59
N ASP A 472 8.14 -8.48 -18.07
CA ASP A 472 7.34 -9.14 -19.12
C ASP A 472 5.86 -9.23 -18.75
N ASP A 473 5.51 -9.54 -17.49
CA ASP A 473 4.12 -9.55 -17.02
C ASP A 473 3.44 -8.19 -17.20
N LEU A 474 4.17 -7.10 -16.95
CA LEU A 474 3.66 -5.73 -17.14
C LEU A 474 3.45 -5.43 -18.62
N LEU A 475 4.37 -5.88 -19.49
CA LEU A 475 4.22 -5.75 -20.95
C LEU A 475 3.03 -6.56 -21.47
N ASP A 476 2.85 -7.79 -20.97
CA ASP A 476 1.73 -8.65 -21.33
C ASP A 476 0.39 -8.03 -20.94
N ALA A 477 0.34 -7.35 -19.79
CA ALA A 477 -0.85 -6.61 -19.38
C ALA A 477 -1.16 -5.42 -20.29
N VAL A 478 -0.14 -4.70 -20.77
CA VAL A 478 -0.30 -3.63 -21.76
C VAL A 478 -0.77 -4.21 -23.10
N ASP A 479 -0.15 -5.30 -23.57
CA ASP A 479 -0.53 -5.94 -24.83
C ASP A 479 -1.96 -6.49 -24.79
N TRP A 480 -2.37 -7.04 -23.64
CA TRP A 480 -3.76 -7.42 -23.40
C TRP A 480 -4.71 -6.21 -23.53
N ALA A 481 -4.39 -5.08 -22.89
CA ALA A 481 -5.23 -3.89 -22.96
C ALA A 481 -5.36 -3.33 -24.38
N VAL A 482 -4.28 -3.37 -25.16
CA VAL A 482 -4.29 -3.00 -26.58
C VAL A 482 -5.16 -3.97 -27.39
N ALA A 483 -5.00 -5.27 -27.18
CA ALA A 483 -5.78 -6.31 -27.87
C ALA A 483 -7.28 -6.24 -27.53
N GLN A 484 -7.65 -5.80 -26.31
CA GLN A 484 -9.04 -5.58 -25.91
C GLN A 484 -9.61 -4.24 -26.41
N GLY A 485 -8.82 -3.42 -27.10
CA GLY A 485 -9.24 -2.11 -27.57
C GLY A 485 -9.37 -1.05 -26.48
N VAL A 486 -8.81 -1.31 -25.29
CA VAL A 486 -8.82 -0.34 -24.16
C VAL A 486 -7.97 0.87 -24.49
N THR A 487 -6.80 0.65 -25.12
CA THR A 487 -5.84 1.70 -25.47
C THR A 487 -5.13 1.38 -26.76
N SER A 488 -4.34 2.34 -27.29
CA SER A 488 -3.38 2.12 -28.38
C SER A 488 -1.96 2.01 -27.84
N ALA A 489 -1.11 1.28 -28.54
CA ALA A 489 0.25 0.96 -28.08
C ALA A 489 1.14 2.20 -27.84
N ASP A 490 0.87 3.30 -28.54
CA ASP A 490 1.59 4.58 -28.45
C ASP A 490 1.05 5.52 -27.36
N LYS A 491 -0.03 5.13 -26.64
CA LYS A 491 -0.72 5.96 -25.66
C LYS A 491 -0.74 5.32 -24.26
N VAL A 492 0.36 4.71 -23.86
CA VAL A 492 0.51 4.11 -22.53
C VAL A 492 1.64 4.78 -21.76
N ALA A 493 1.34 5.28 -20.55
CA ALA A 493 2.35 5.67 -19.56
C ALA A 493 2.49 4.59 -18.49
N ILE A 494 3.65 4.54 -17.85
CA ILE A 494 3.90 3.70 -16.67
C ILE A 494 4.11 4.59 -15.44
N MET A 495 3.47 4.23 -14.32
CA MET A 495 3.55 4.97 -13.07
C MET A 495 3.59 4.01 -11.89
N GLY A 496 4.40 4.29 -10.88
CA GLY A 496 4.39 3.49 -9.66
C GLY A 496 5.30 4.01 -8.56
N GLY A 497 5.15 3.42 -7.37
CA GLY A 497 5.93 3.77 -6.19
C GLY A 497 6.82 2.63 -5.71
N SER A 498 8.01 2.95 -5.16
CA SER A 498 8.95 1.95 -4.63
C SER A 498 9.36 0.95 -5.71
N TYR A 499 9.06 -0.37 -5.56
CA TYR A 499 9.23 -1.31 -6.65
C TYR A 499 8.52 -0.84 -7.94
N GLY A 500 7.32 -0.26 -7.85
CA GLY A 500 6.62 0.31 -9.01
C GLY A 500 7.37 1.47 -9.66
N GLY A 501 8.12 2.25 -8.89
CA GLY A 501 9.05 3.26 -9.39
C GLY A 501 10.23 2.63 -10.13
N TYR A 502 10.83 1.57 -9.56
CA TYR A 502 11.83 0.76 -10.27
C TYR A 502 11.26 0.21 -11.59
N ALA A 503 10.03 -0.33 -11.57
CA ALA A 503 9.38 -0.85 -12.78
C ALA A 503 9.17 0.25 -13.83
N THR A 504 8.87 1.48 -13.40
CA THR A 504 8.80 2.65 -14.28
C THR A 504 10.16 2.94 -14.93
N LEU A 505 11.23 2.99 -14.13
CA LEU A 505 12.59 3.20 -14.64
C LEU A 505 13.02 2.07 -15.56
N ALA A 506 12.74 0.81 -15.20
CA ALA A 506 13.03 -0.37 -16.03
C ALA A 506 12.24 -0.33 -17.34
N GLY A 507 10.97 0.06 -17.31
CA GLY A 507 10.14 0.22 -18.50
C GLY A 507 10.74 1.20 -19.50
N LEU A 508 11.22 2.34 -19.03
CA LEU A 508 11.83 3.34 -19.90
C LEU A 508 13.25 3.01 -20.34
N ALA A 509 14.01 2.25 -19.53
CA ALA A 509 15.39 1.92 -19.81
C ALA A 509 15.57 0.61 -20.62
N PHE A 510 14.74 -0.42 -20.34
CA PHE A 510 14.89 -1.74 -20.96
C PHE A 510 13.99 -1.92 -22.19
N THR A 511 12.85 -1.20 -22.23
CA THR A 511 11.90 -1.23 -23.36
C THR A 511 11.50 0.21 -23.77
N PRO A 512 12.46 1.02 -24.26
CA PRO A 512 12.31 2.48 -24.38
C PRO A 512 11.20 2.94 -25.33
N GLU A 513 10.72 2.04 -26.23
CA GLU A 513 9.64 2.36 -27.18
C GLU A 513 8.24 1.95 -26.68
N LYS A 514 8.16 1.23 -25.54
CA LYS A 514 6.89 0.65 -25.08
C LYS A 514 5.98 1.67 -24.39
N PHE A 515 6.55 2.63 -23.69
CA PHE A 515 5.81 3.62 -22.95
C PHE A 515 6.02 5.04 -23.50
N ALA A 516 4.98 5.86 -23.49
CA ALA A 516 5.06 7.24 -23.92
C ALA A 516 5.80 8.14 -22.91
N CYS A 517 5.68 7.84 -21.61
CA CYS A 517 6.40 8.50 -20.51
C CYS A 517 6.29 7.69 -19.22
N GLY A 518 7.01 8.12 -18.16
CA GLY A 518 7.00 7.48 -16.86
C GLY A 518 6.93 8.45 -15.69
N VAL A 519 6.26 8.01 -14.61
CA VAL A 519 6.22 8.71 -13.32
C VAL A 519 6.74 7.76 -12.24
N ASP A 520 7.96 8.01 -11.79
CA ASP A 520 8.64 7.28 -10.73
C ASP A 520 8.45 7.97 -9.38
N ILE A 521 7.98 7.23 -8.39
CA ILE A 521 7.84 7.70 -7.01
C ILE A 521 8.72 6.83 -6.12
N VAL A 522 9.78 7.40 -5.56
CA VAL A 522 10.73 6.76 -4.63
C VAL A 522 11.26 5.40 -5.13
N GLY A 523 11.50 5.28 -6.44
CA GLY A 523 11.97 4.04 -7.07
C GLY A 523 13.49 3.88 -7.00
N PRO A 524 14.01 2.67 -6.69
CA PRO A 524 15.44 2.43 -6.75
C PRO A 524 15.93 2.34 -8.20
N SER A 525 17.04 3.00 -8.49
CA SER A 525 17.66 3.00 -9.82
C SER A 525 18.84 2.01 -9.94
N ASN A 526 19.44 1.64 -8.79
CA ASN A 526 20.58 0.74 -8.72
C ASN A 526 20.41 -0.27 -7.58
N LEU A 527 20.15 -1.52 -7.93
CA LEU A 527 19.87 -2.59 -6.97
C LEU A 527 21.06 -2.93 -6.06
N ASN A 528 22.30 -2.69 -6.51
CA ASN A 528 23.47 -2.86 -5.67
C ASN A 528 23.53 -1.81 -4.53
N THR A 529 23.26 -0.54 -4.83
CA THR A 529 23.23 0.51 -3.81
C THR A 529 22.01 0.38 -2.91
N LEU A 530 20.84 0.00 -3.44
CA LEU A 530 19.65 -0.30 -2.67
C LEU A 530 19.95 -1.34 -1.57
N LEU A 531 20.51 -2.50 -1.94
CA LEU A 531 20.76 -3.60 -0.98
C LEU A 531 21.87 -3.26 0.04
N LYS A 532 22.77 -2.32 -0.29
CA LYS A 532 23.79 -1.83 0.63
C LYS A 532 23.26 -0.81 1.64
N THR A 533 22.15 -0.16 1.34
CA THR A 533 21.58 0.93 2.15
C THR A 533 20.24 0.60 2.80
N ILE A 534 19.85 -0.67 2.82
CA ILE A 534 18.64 -1.11 3.53
C ILE A 534 18.72 -0.73 5.01
N PRO A 535 17.58 -0.31 5.61
CA PRO A 535 17.58 0.13 7.00
C PRO A 535 17.94 -1.03 7.97
N PRO A 536 18.63 -0.74 9.09
CA PRO A 536 19.08 -1.78 10.02
C PRO A 536 17.97 -2.71 10.50
N TYR A 537 16.77 -2.21 10.74
CA TYR A 537 15.61 -2.99 11.18
C TYR A 537 15.07 -3.97 10.12
N TRP A 538 15.64 -4.02 8.90
CA TRP A 538 15.39 -5.04 7.88
C TRP A 538 16.44 -6.16 7.88
N GLU A 539 17.39 -6.16 8.81
CA GLU A 539 18.47 -7.16 8.86
C GLU A 539 17.93 -8.59 8.82
N ALA A 540 16.83 -8.89 9.53
CA ALA A 540 16.18 -10.19 9.51
C ALA A 540 15.69 -10.63 8.10
N GLY A 541 15.28 -9.69 7.26
CA GLY A 541 14.80 -9.95 5.89
C GLY A 541 15.91 -9.95 4.83
N LYS A 542 17.12 -9.55 5.18
CA LYS A 542 18.23 -9.30 4.25
C LYS A 542 18.57 -10.53 3.40
N VAL A 543 18.60 -11.72 4.00
CA VAL A 543 18.89 -12.96 3.27
C VAL A 543 17.82 -13.25 2.21
N GLN A 544 16.56 -12.96 2.48
CA GLN A 544 15.49 -13.13 1.48
C GLN A 544 15.69 -12.19 0.29
N PHE A 545 16.06 -10.93 0.53
CA PHE A 545 16.43 -10.02 -0.54
C PHE A 545 17.55 -10.60 -1.40
N TYR A 546 18.61 -11.10 -0.77
CA TYR A 546 19.75 -11.67 -1.48
C TYR A 546 19.38 -12.90 -2.32
N LYS A 547 18.56 -13.80 -1.77
CA LYS A 547 18.10 -15.02 -2.47
C LYS A 547 17.14 -14.71 -3.62
N ARG A 548 16.28 -13.69 -3.45
CA ARG A 548 15.20 -13.38 -4.41
C ARG A 548 15.56 -12.29 -5.42
N MET A 549 16.61 -11.49 -5.16
CA MET A 549 17.02 -10.41 -6.07
C MET A 549 18.42 -10.64 -6.65
N GLY A 550 19.32 -11.23 -5.88
CA GLY A 550 20.75 -11.39 -6.15
C GLY A 550 21.59 -11.00 -4.94
N ASP A 551 22.66 -11.73 -4.70
CA ASP A 551 23.52 -11.55 -3.53
C ASP A 551 24.62 -10.50 -3.84
N PRO A 552 24.55 -9.29 -3.25
CA PRO A 552 25.54 -8.23 -3.51
C PRO A 552 26.91 -8.54 -2.92
N THR A 553 27.07 -9.63 -2.16
CA THR A 553 28.34 -10.05 -1.58
C THR A 553 29.15 -10.97 -2.49
N THR A 554 28.53 -11.47 -3.57
CA THR A 554 29.18 -12.32 -4.59
C THR A 554 29.39 -11.58 -5.90
N PRO A 555 30.45 -11.91 -6.68
CA PRO A 555 30.65 -11.31 -8.00
C PRO A 555 29.48 -11.55 -8.98
N GLU A 556 28.91 -12.76 -8.97
CA GLU A 556 27.79 -13.16 -9.80
C GLU A 556 26.52 -12.38 -9.45
N GLY A 557 26.24 -12.25 -8.14
CA GLY A 557 25.10 -11.48 -7.67
C GLY A 557 25.26 -9.98 -7.95
N GLN A 558 26.45 -9.43 -7.80
CA GLN A 558 26.74 -8.03 -8.17
C GLN A 558 26.53 -7.79 -9.66
N ALA A 559 26.98 -8.71 -10.52
CA ALA A 559 26.79 -8.64 -11.95
C ALA A 559 25.31 -8.69 -12.34
N LEU A 560 24.54 -9.63 -11.74
CA LEU A 560 23.10 -9.73 -11.94
C LEU A 560 22.39 -8.44 -11.52
N LEU A 561 22.64 -7.95 -10.31
CA LEU A 561 22.02 -6.72 -9.79
C LEU A 561 22.37 -5.51 -10.68
N ARG A 562 23.60 -5.43 -11.20
CA ARG A 562 24.01 -4.40 -12.14
C ARG A 562 23.22 -4.50 -13.45
N GLU A 563 23.12 -5.71 -14.02
CA GLU A 563 22.35 -5.97 -15.26
C GLU A 563 20.89 -5.55 -15.14
N ARG A 564 20.29 -5.75 -13.95
CA ARG A 564 18.89 -5.45 -13.65
C ARG A 564 18.65 -4.02 -13.17
N SER A 565 19.69 -3.20 -13.07
CA SER A 565 19.58 -1.81 -12.59
C SER A 565 19.39 -0.82 -13.75
N PRO A 566 18.28 -0.06 -13.76
CA PRO A 566 17.99 0.93 -14.80
C PRO A 566 19.10 1.98 -14.98
N LEU A 567 19.78 2.35 -13.88
CA LEU A 567 20.88 3.31 -13.90
C LEU A 567 21.94 3.02 -14.98
N PHE A 568 22.29 1.75 -15.18
CA PHE A 568 23.34 1.37 -16.13
C PHE A 568 22.85 1.30 -17.59
N ARG A 569 21.56 1.58 -17.81
CA ARG A 569 20.94 1.75 -19.13
C ARG A 569 20.20 3.09 -19.24
N ALA A 570 20.54 4.07 -18.41
CA ALA A 570 19.95 5.39 -18.43
C ALA A 570 20.07 6.08 -19.79
N ASP A 571 21.13 5.74 -20.57
CA ASP A 571 21.34 6.24 -21.93
C ASP A 571 20.33 5.67 -22.96
N GLN A 572 19.58 4.65 -22.62
CA GLN A 572 18.49 4.11 -23.45
C GLN A 572 17.16 4.84 -23.23
N ILE A 573 17.02 5.59 -22.13
CA ILE A 573 15.81 6.35 -21.83
C ILE A 573 15.65 7.46 -22.88
N ARG A 574 14.54 7.45 -23.60
CA ARG A 574 14.21 8.39 -24.68
C ARG A 574 12.91 9.12 -24.44
N ARG A 575 12.16 8.71 -23.44
CA ARG A 575 10.83 9.23 -23.13
C ARG A 575 10.86 10.11 -21.90
N PRO A 576 9.94 11.10 -21.79
CA PRO A 576 9.88 11.97 -20.62
C PRO A 576 9.73 11.17 -19.32
N LEU A 577 10.43 11.62 -18.28
CA LEU A 577 10.44 11.01 -16.95
C LEU A 577 10.21 12.07 -15.87
N LEU A 578 9.29 11.78 -14.96
CA LEU A 578 9.09 12.54 -13.72
C LEU A 578 9.50 11.65 -12.54
N ILE A 579 10.35 12.17 -11.65
CA ILE A 579 10.79 11.50 -10.42
C ILE A 579 10.34 12.31 -9.21
N GLY A 580 9.72 11.65 -8.23
CA GLY A 580 9.38 12.20 -6.93
C GLY A 580 10.07 11.45 -5.79
N GLN A 581 10.72 12.18 -4.85
CA GLN A 581 11.52 11.58 -3.79
C GLN A 581 11.33 12.30 -2.44
N GLY A 582 11.21 11.53 -1.36
CA GLY A 582 11.37 12.05 0.01
C GLY A 582 12.84 12.04 0.44
N ALA A 583 13.33 13.16 0.98
CA ALA A 583 14.74 13.29 1.35
C ALA A 583 15.14 12.40 2.55
N ASN A 584 14.17 12.06 3.41
CA ASN A 584 14.39 11.24 4.61
C ASN A 584 14.04 9.77 4.42
N ASP A 585 13.89 9.31 3.17
CA ASP A 585 13.52 7.93 2.87
C ASP A 585 14.57 6.93 3.36
N PRO A 586 14.25 6.08 4.36
CA PRO A 586 15.21 5.10 4.89
C PRO A 586 15.22 3.79 4.09
N ARG A 587 14.22 3.56 3.22
CA ARG A 587 14.07 2.32 2.45
C ARG A 587 14.74 2.42 1.09
N VAL A 588 14.43 3.50 0.36
CA VAL A 588 15.04 3.85 -0.92
C VAL A 588 15.70 5.22 -0.75
N ASN A 589 16.98 5.19 -0.44
CA ASN A 589 17.72 6.41 -0.12
C ASN A 589 17.61 7.43 -1.26
N VAL A 590 17.54 8.72 -0.91
CA VAL A 590 17.48 9.83 -1.88
C VAL A 590 18.58 9.75 -2.94
N ALA A 591 19.72 9.14 -2.63
CA ALA A 591 20.82 8.89 -3.57
C ALA A 591 20.39 8.00 -4.76
N GLU A 592 19.37 7.14 -4.61
CA GLU A 592 18.84 6.32 -5.71
C GLU A 592 18.23 7.19 -6.82
N SER A 593 17.45 8.20 -6.46
CA SER A 593 16.92 9.17 -7.43
C SER A 593 18.02 10.11 -7.95
N GLN A 594 18.91 10.59 -7.08
CA GLN A 594 19.96 11.52 -7.46
C GLN A 594 20.91 10.93 -8.51
N GLN A 595 21.35 9.67 -8.35
CA GLN A 595 22.32 9.05 -9.27
C GLN A 595 21.75 8.87 -10.69
N ILE A 596 20.45 8.52 -10.83
CA ILE A 596 19.87 8.39 -12.16
C ILE A 596 19.57 9.76 -12.78
N VAL A 597 19.15 10.75 -11.99
CA VAL A 597 19.00 12.13 -12.46
C VAL A 597 20.32 12.68 -12.99
N ASP A 598 21.43 12.48 -12.27
CA ASP A 598 22.76 12.91 -12.70
C ASP A 598 23.20 12.21 -13.99
N ALA A 599 22.93 10.90 -14.13
CA ALA A 599 23.22 10.14 -15.34
C ALA A 599 22.43 10.67 -16.56
N LEU A 600 21.14 11.03 -16.38
CA LEU A 600 20.29 11.59 -17.43
C LEU A 600 20.75 13.02 -17.81
N LYS A 601 21.07 13.85 -16.81
CA LYS A 601 21.60 15.21 -17.05
C LYS A 601 22.89 15.19 -17.85
N ALA A 602 23.83 14.31 -17.50
CA ALA A 602 25.12 14.17 -18.20
C ALA A 602 24.94 13.82 -19.71
N LYS A 603 23.76 13.29 -20.07
CA LYS A 603 23.40 12.90 -21.46
C LYS A 603 22.37 13.84 -22.09
N ASN A 604 22.01 14.95 -21.43
CA ASN A 604 20.98 15.89 -21.85
C ASN A 604 19.60 15.23 -22.09
N ILE A 605 19.27 14.17 -21.32
CA ILE A 605 17.96 13.51 -21.38
C ILE A 605 17.00 14.25 -20.45
N PRO A 606 15.81 14.69 -20.93
CA PRO A 606 14.84 15.42 -20.14
C PRO A 606 14.30 14.60 -18.94
N VAL A 607 14.48 15.12 -17.74
CA VAL A 607 13.91 14.56 -16.50
C VAL A 607 13.45 15.68 -15.57
N THR A 608 12.25 15.55 -15.01
CA THR A 608 11.76 16.45 -13.94
C THR A 608 11.99 15.74 -12.59
N TYR A 609 12.67 16.42 -11.66
CA TYR A 609 12.98 15.86 -10.34
C TYR A 609 12.39 16.73 -9.24
N VAL A 610 11.51 16.14 -8.41
CA VAL A 610 10.81 16.79 -7.30
C VAL A 610 11.21 16.12 -6.00
N VAL A 611 11.72 16.90 -5.03
CA VAL A 611 12.18 16.41 -3.72
C VAL A 611 11.38 17.08 -2.60
N PHE A 612 11.02 16.32 -1.58
CA PHE A 612 10.36 16.82 -0.37
C PHE A 612 11.26 16.58 0.84
N PRO A 613 11.86 17.66 1.43
CA PRO A 613 12.85 17.54 2.50
C PRO A 613 12.29 17.01 3.83
N ASP A 614 10.98 17.00 4.01
CA ASP A 614 10.28 16.55 5.22
C ASP A 614 9.42 15.29 4.99
N GLU A 615 9.71 14.55 3.91
CA GLU A 615 9.06 13.27 3.59
C GLU A 615 10.08 12.12 3.54
N GLY A 616 9.54 10.90 3.76
CA GLY A 616 10.27 9.64 3.66
C GLY A 616 9.83 8.81 2.46
N HIS A 617 9.49 7.53 2.70
CA HIS A 617 9.06 6.60 1.66
C HIS A 617 7.62 6.86 1.23
N GLY A 618 7.43 7.94 0.45
CA GLY A 618 6.14 8.47 0.03
C GLY A 618 5.80 9.82 0.69
N PHE A 619 4.72 10.45 0.21
CA PHE A 619 4.34 11.81 0.58
C PHE A 619 3.13 11.78 1.52
N ALA A 620 3.37 11.76 2.82
CA ALA A 620 2.36 11.60 3.85
C ALA A 620 1.63 12.90 4.18
N ARG A 621 2.28 14.06 4.02
CA ARG A 621 1.66 15.36 4.22
C ARG A 621 0.76 15.67 3.02
N PRO A 622 -0.53 16.02 3.24
CA PRO A 622 -1.46 16.23 2.14
C PRO A 622 -1.02 17.34 1.20
N GLN A 623 -0.35 18.38 1.70
CA GLN A 623 0.18 19.47 0.88
C GLN A 623 1.24 18.97 -0.10
N ASN A 624 2.13 18.09 0.34
CA ASN A 624 3.17 17.50 -0.49
C ASN A 624 2.57 16.50 -1.50
N ASN A 625 1.62 15.68 -1.06
CA ASN A 625 0.92 14.74 -1.92
C ASN A 625 0.16 15.49 -3.05
N ILE A 626 -0.60 16.53 -2.71
CA ILE A 626 -1.32 17.36 -3.69
C ILE A 626 -0.33 18.04 -4.65
N ALA A 627 0.78 18.59 -4.13
CA ALA A 627 1.80 19.23 -4.95
C ALA A 627 2.41 18.28 -5.97
N PHE A 628 2.82 17.07 -5.54
CA PHE A 628 3.36 16.08 -6.45
C PHE A 628 2.35 15.66 -7.52
N ASN A 629 1.11 15.35 -7.13
CA ASN A 629 0.07 14.95 -8.06
C ASN A 629 -0.34 16.11 -9.02
N ALA A 630 -0.18 17.38 -8.60
CA ALA A 630 -0.36 18.50 -9.51
C ALA A 630 0.69 18.54 -10.62
N VAL A 631 1.94 18.25 -10.30
CA VAL A 631 3.02 18.13 -11.29
C VAL A 631 2.79 16.92 -12.18
N ALA A 632 2.50 15.75 -11.60
CA ALA A 632 2.28 14.50 -12.32
C ALA A 632 1.10 14.59 -13.29
N GLU A 633 0.01 15.24 -12.90
CA GLU A 633 -1.18 15.46 -13.74
C GLU A 633 -0.85 16.24 -15.02
N ASN A 634 -0.17 17.38 -14.87
CA ASN A 634 0.20 18.22 -16.00
C ASN A 634 1.28 17.57 -16.87
N PHE A 635 2.19 16.80 -16.27
CA PHE A 635 3.18 16.00 -16.97
C PHE A 635 2.51 14.89 -17.83
N LEU A 636 1.59 14.12 -17.25
CA LEU A 636 0.84 13.08 -17.98
C LEU A 636 -0.04 13.67 -19.10
N ALA A 637 -0.68 14.81 -18.86
CA ALA A 637 -1.50 15.48 -19.88
C ALA A 637 -0.66 15.91 -21.09
N LYS A 638 0.57 16.40 -20.89
CA LYS A 638 1.51 16.71 -21.95
C LYS A 638 1.91 15.48 -22.75
N CYS A 639 2.10 14.37 -22.08
CA CYS A 639 2.60 13.11 -22.67
C CYS A 639 1.51 12.34 -23.42
N LEU A 640 0.35 12.15 -22.80
CA LEU A 640 -0.72 11.27 -23.30
C LEU A 640 -1.88 12.02 -23.96
N GLY A 641 -2.00 13.32 -23.70
CA GLY A 641 -3.24 14.08 -23.87
C GLY A 641 -4.13 13.89 -22.63
N GLY A 642 -5.40 14.26 -22.71
CA GLY A 642 -6.32 14.19 -21.58
C GLY A 642 -6.47 15.54 -20.88
N ARG A 643 -7.16 15.55 -19.74
CA ARG A 643 -7.49 16.76 -19.00
C ARG A 643 -6.55 16.97 -17.82
N ALA A 644 -6.32 18.21 -17.44
CA ALA A 644 -5.52 18.55 -16.27
C ALA A 644 -6.10 19.74 -15.55
N GLU A 645 -6.11 19.69 -14.25
CA GLU A 645 -6.24 20.87 -13.40
C GLU A 645 -4.90 21.60 -13.40
N PRO A 646 -4.83 22.91 -13.64
CA PRO A 646 -3.57 23.66 -13.59
C PRO A 646 -2.84 23.46 -12.26
N ILE A 647 -1.50 23.51 -12.25
CA ILE A 647 -0.72 23.41 -11.00
C ILE A 647 -1.15 24.54 -10.05
N GLY A 648 -1.35 25.75 -10.58
CA GLY A 648 -1.82 26.88 -9.80
C GLY A 648 -0.94 27.13 -8.57
N ASP A 649 -1.58 27.25 -7.43
CA ASP A 649 -0.94 27.49 -6.14
C ASP A 649 -0.67 26.21 -5.33
N ALA A 650 -0.80 25.04 -5.94
CA ALA A 650 -0.63 23.75 -5.24
C ALA A 650 0.76 23.56 -4.59
N LEU A 651 1.78 24.25 -5.11
CA LEU A 651 3.14 24.18 -4.54
C LEU A 651 3.32 25.07 -3.31
N LYS A 652 2.56 26.16 -3.15
CA LYS A 652 2.75 27.15 -2.07
C LYS A 652 2.76 26.54 -0.65
N PRO A 653 1.78 25.70 -0.26
CA PRO A 653 1.75 25.11 1.07
C PRO A 653 2.69 23.90 1.24
N SER A 654 3.32 23.44 0.15
CA SER A 654 4.18 22.28 0.13
C SER A 654 5.64 22.62 0.43
N THR A 655 6.42 21.61 0.77
CA THR A 655 7.88 21.71 0.91
C THR A 655 8.63 21.32 -0.37
N ALA A 656 7.90 21.09 -1.48
CA ALA A 656 8.47 20.65 -2.75
C ALA A 656 9.64 21.53 -3.19
N GLN A 657 10.74 20.90 -3.56
CA GLN A 657 11.88 21.48 -4.26
C GLN A 657 11.98 20.81 -5.64
N VAL A 658 12.40 21.54 -6.63
CA VAL A 658 12.60 21.03 -7.99
C VAL A 658 14.05 21.31 -8.41
N PRO A 659 14.98 20.45 -8.01
CA PRO A 659 16.41 20.64 -8.30
C PRO A 659 16.73 20.60 -9.79
N HIS A 660 15.85 19.96 -10.62
CA HIS A 660 16.09 19.84 -12.04
C HIS A 660 14.80 19.68 -12.84
N GLY A 661 14.75 20.27 -14.05
CA GLY A 661 13.78 19.96 -15.09
C GLY A 661 12.38 20.55 -14.88
N ALA A 662 12.28 21.70 -14.19
CA ALA A 662 10.98 22.37 -14.03
C ALA A 662 10.31 22.70 -15.37
N GLU A 663 11.10 23.00 -16.41
CA GLU A 663 10.67 23.32 -17.77
C GLU A 663 10.04 22.14 -18.53
N PHE A 664 10.29 20.92 -18.09
CA PHE A 664 9.75 19.73 -18.76
C PHE A 664 8.32 19.38 -18.33
N ALA A 665 7.86 19.89 -17.18
CA ALA A 665 6.48 19.75 -16.70
C ALA A 665 5.70 21.07 -16.91
N PRO A 666 4.59 21.10 -17.68
CA PRO A 666 3.84 22.32 -17.96
C PRO A 666 3.36 23.03 -16.70
N GLY A 667 3.56 24.35 -16.64
CA GLY A 667 3.13 25.19 -15.52
C GLY A 667 3.96 25.06 -14.24
N LEU A 668 4.99 24.19 -14.22
CA LEU A 668 5.79 23.97 -13.02
C LEU A 668 6.74 25.15 -12.72
N ALA A 669 7.42 25.67 -13.74
CA ALA A 669 8.31 26.81 -13.57
C ALA A 669 7.56 28.05 -13.07
N GLU A 670 6.36 28.33 -13.62
CA GLU A 670 5.50 29.41 -13.20
C GLU A 670 4.96 29.21 -11.77
N ALA A 671 4.62 27.97 -11.41
CA ALA A 671 4.17 27.66 -10.06
C ALA A 671 5.29 27.84 -9.01
N LEU A 672 6.52 27.48 -9.36
CA LEU A 672 7.70 27.73 -8.53
C LEU A 672 8.00 29.21 -8.34
N ALA A 673 7.84 30.02 -9.39
CA ALA A 673 8.01 31.47 -9.30
C ALA A 673 6.97 32.15 -8.39
N ARG A 674 5.82 31.50 -8.16
CA ARG A 674 4.76 31.98 -7.24
C ARG A 674 4.88 31.45 -5.81
N LYS A 675 5.74 30.42 -5.60
CA LYS A 675 5.97 29.80 -4.30
C LYS A 675 6.83 30.68 -3.39
#